data_5988f29c2e8e012985fd3077559af910
#
_entry.id   5988f29c2e8e012985fd3077559af910
#
_cell.length_a   1.000
_cell.length_b   1.000
_cell.length_c   1.000
_cell.angle_alpha   90.00
_cell.angle_beta   90.00
_cell.angle_gamma   90.00
#
_symmetry.space_group_name_H-M   'P 1'
#
loop_
_entity.id
_entity.type
_entity.pdbx_description
1 polymer ?
#
loop_
_entity_poly.entity_id
_entity_poly.type
_entity_poly.pdbx_seq_one_letter_code
_entity_poly.pdbx_strand_id
1 'polypeptide(L)'
;MCGITGIIGNKNLTSGTIDSMVDIISHRGPDDRGVLKEDSFAFGMRRLSIIDLAGGHQPISNEDGTITVVFNGEIYNYKELQPELIARGHKFKTASDTEGLVHLYEEYGKDMVKHLRGMFAFAIYDSNKKQIFIARDNFGIKPLYFSTDKDATYESNPNGGNILSFGSEIKSILLDPRIKKEINHEGVYQYLAFQYNPLNETMFKRIFKLTPGHHLTIDLSRENESPFTVEQYWEYKFNNTNQGDKKNTEELFAQRTKSIITDSVNHHMISDVPVGVFLSGGIDSGIIATLVQEERDKINAGPVSTFTIGFKEVSEHAKAREVANKIGSNHNEIEITFEEYLNELPNIVWYFDEPVADPSAVSLFFLAREARKQVKVVLSGEGADELFGGYNIYREPIDVRPLSCLPFIVKKYFLRPFLKLPFNFIGKNYIRRGVTRLEDRYIGNANIFTEKDRNLIWKKDKYSPKFLPRKVLAGVYEKIRGENDSRKMQYVDIKTWLRGDILAKADKMTMANSLELRVPFLDKEVAEFSETIPDKFKYKDKKTKYILRQAFASILPKTTSDRKKLGFPTPFGAWLKDSPDEVMDIILKNEYIKEYMNMDFIEDLVKKHVSGKIIGKVDISRKIYALLMLSLWYNEFIKAK
;
A
#
# COMPACT_ATOMS: atom_id res chain seq x y z
N MET A 1 -1.85 13.85 8.95
CA MET A 1 -1.55 13.65 7.51
C MET A 1 -2.32 14.61 6.65
N CYS A 2 -1.91 14.77 5.39
CA CYS A 2 -2.41 15.81 4.52
C CYS A 2 -2.87 15.23 3.17
N GLY A 3 -3.35 16.05 2.30
CA GLY A 3 -3.47 15.80 0.87
C GLY A 3 -2.81 16.93 0.11
N ILE A 4 -1.98 16.62 -0.87
CA ILE A 4 -1.36 17.61 -1.74
C ILE A 4 -1.89 17.47 -3.17
N THR A 5 -1.92 18.56 -3.90
CA THR A 5 -2.26 18.59 -5.32
C THR A 5 -1.55 19.76 -6.00
N GLY A 6 -1.35 19.65 -7.31
CA GLY A 6 -0.77 20.72 -8.10
C GLY A 6 -1.16 20.63 -9.56
N ILE A 7 -1.21 21.77 -10.21
CA ILE A 7 -1.52 21.91 -11.63
C ILE A 7 -0.51 22.84 -12.29
N ILE A 8 -0.04 22.46 -13.47
CA ILE A 8 0.96 23.21 -14.26
C ILE A 8 0.30 23.71 -15.52
N GLY A 9 0.51 24.98 -15.83
CA GLY A 9 -0.10 25.66 -16.98
C GLY A 9 -0.19 27.16 -16.76
N ASN A 10 -0.82 27.88 -17.68
CA ASN A 10 -0.97 29.32 -17.54
C ASN A 10 -1.86 29.71 -16.33
N LYS A 11 -1.70 30.93 -15.86
CA LYS A 11 -2.36 31.46 -14.65
C LYS A 11 -3.89 31.33 -14.65
N ASN A 12 -4.53 31.53 -15.80
CA ASN A 12 -6.00 31.44 -15.88
C ASN A 12 -6.50 30.04 -15.62
N LEU A 13 -5.84 29.03 -16.19
CA LEU A 13 -6.14 27.63 -15.97
C LEU A 13 -5.86 27.21 -14.52
N THR A 14 -4.66 27.52 -14.01
CA THR A 14 -4.21 27.07 -12.70
C THR A 14 -5.05 27.70 -11.58
N SER A 15 -5.31 29.00 -11.65
CA SER A 15 -6.07 29.72 -10.62
C SER A 15 -7.55 29.34 -10.57
N GLY A 16 -8.15 28.91 -11.68
CA GLY A 16 -9.54 28.47 -11.71
C GLY A 16 -9.75 27.03 -11.22
N THR A 17 -8.72 26.20 -11.37
CA THR A 17 -8.84 24.75 -11.13
C THR A 17 -8.33 24.32 -9.76
N ILE A 18 -7.25 24.93 -9.25
CA ILE A 18 -6.57 24.46 -8.03
C ILE A 18 -7.48 24.42 -6.80
N ASP A 19 -8.38 25.38 -6.65
CA ASP A 19 -9.29 25.42 -5.50
C ASP A 19 -10.18 24.19 -5.45
N SER A 20 -10.77 23.79 -6.58
CA SER A 20 -11.57 22.57 -6.69
C SER A 20 -10.75 21.30 -6.45
N MET A 21 -9.50 21.26 -6.94
CA MET A 21 -8.58 20.14 -6.71
C MET A 21 -8.22 19.98 -5.23
N VAL A 22 -8.11 21.08 -4.49
CA VAL A 22 -7.88 21.08 -3.04
C VAL A 22 -9.13 20.64 -2.28
N ASP A 23 -10.31 21.13 -2.70
CA ASP A 23 -11.54 20.89 -1.96
C ASP A 23 -12.02 19.45 -2.06
N ILE A 24 -11.82 18.77 -3.19
CA ILE A 24 -12.23 17.37 -3.36
C ILE A 24 -11.44 16.40 -2.46
N ILE A 25 -10.27 16.79 -1.96
CA ILE A 25 -9.44 15.99 -1.02
C ILE A 25 -9.54 16.47 0.43
N SER A 26 -10.59 17.23 0.80
CA SER A 26 -10.78 17.80 2.13
C SER A 26 -10.84 16.75 3.25
N HIS A 27 -11.34 15.54 2.97
CA HIS A 27 -11.37 14.42 3.91
C HIS A 27 -9.98 13.99 4.38
N ARG A 28 -8.92 14.22 3.61
CA ARG A 28 -7.54 13.91 4.01
C ARG A 28 -7.03 14.88 5.10
N GLY A 29 -7.43 16.13 5.04
CA GLY A 29 -6.98 17.15 5.96
C GLY A 29 -8.02 18.23 6.19
N PRO A 30 -8.93 18.01 7.16
CA PRO A 30 -10.03 18.95 7.42
C PRO A 30 -9.61 20.17 8.24
N ASP A 31 -8.43 20.15 8.89
CA ASP A 31 -8.07 21.15 9.88
C ASP A 31 -7.58 22.46 9.26
N ASP A 32 -6.92 22.41 8.08
CA ASP A 32 -6.36 23.58 7.43
C ASP A 32 -6.29 23.41 5.90
N ARG A 33 -6.15 24.54 5.19
CA ARG A 33 -6.11 24.63 3.73
C ARG A 33 -5.09 25.67 3.31
N GLY A 34 -4.19 25.31 2.39
CA GLY A 34 -3.23 26.24 1.81
C GLY A 34 -3.14 26.13 0.30
N VAL A 35 -2.84 27.25 -0.36
CA VAL A 35 -2.66 27.34 -1.81
C VAL A 35 -1.55 28.32 -2.13
N LEU A 36 -0.64 27.93 -3.03
CA LEU A 36 0.32 28.80 -3.70
C LEU A 36 -0.09 28.92 -5.17
N LYS A 37 -0.19 30.13 -5.69
CA LYS A 37 -0.55 30.42 -7.09
C LYS A 37 0.54 31.23 -7.74
N GLU A 38 1.18 30.66 -8.75
CA GLU A 38 2.18 31.30 -9.59
C GLU A 38 1.67 31.42 -11.05
N ASP A 39 2.43 32.11 -11.90
CA ASP A 39 2.00 32.33 -13.28
C ASP A 39 1.95 31.05 -14.13
N SER A 40 2.82 30.08 -13.83
CA SER A 40 2.95 28.83 -14.60
C SER A 40 2.50 27.56 -13.87
N PHE A 41 2.13 27.66 -12.59
CA PHE A 41 1.63 26.53 -11.81
C PHE A 41 0.85 26.99 -10.57
N ALA A 42 0.12 26.06 -9.95
CA ALA A 42 -0.40 26.25 -8.61
C ALA A 42 -0.25 24.96 -7.78
N PHE A 43 0.06 25.12 -6.49
CA PHE A 43 0.05 24.08 -5.47
C PHE A 43 -1.09 24.27 -4.51
N GLY A 44 -1.61 23.18 -4.00
CA GLY A 44 -2.61 23.18 -2.96
C GLY A 44 -2.45 22.01 -2.00
N MET A 45 -2.92 22.21 -0.78
CA MET A 45 -2.90 21.19 0.23
C MET A 45 -4.09 21.28 1.18
N ARG A 46 -4.43 20.13 1.77
CA ARG A 46 -5.32 19.98 2.94
C ARG A 46 -4.52 19.38 4.07
N ARG A 47 -4.60 19.98 5.27
CA ARG A 47 -3.82 19.60 6.43
C ARG A 47 -4.66 18.91 7.50
N LEU A 48 -4.17 17.77 7.99
CA LEU A 48 -4.54 17.21 9.27
C LEU A 48 -3.41 17.56 10.24
N SER A 49 -3.67 18.44 11.19
CA SER A 49 -2.67 18.97 12.11
C SER A 49 -2.31 17.94 13.18
N ILE A 50 -1.05 17.49 13.19
CA ILE A 50 -0.50 16.47 14.10
C ILE A 50 0.73 16.98 14.83
N ILE A 51 1.69 17.60 14.11
CA ILE A 51 2.88 18.25 14.66
C ILE A 51 2.76 19.74 14.41
N ASP A 52 3.10 20.56 15.42
CA ASP A 52 2.99 22.02 15.42
C ASP A 52 1.58 22.49 14.97
N LEU A 53 0.62 22.27 15.86
CA LEU A 53 -0.81 22.49 15.57
C LEU A 53 -1.11 23.93 15.12
N ALA A 54 -0.38 24.91 15.64
CA ALA A 54 -0.60 26.34 15.38
C ALA A 54 0.31 26.89 14.26
N GLY A 55 1.59 26.44 14.18
CA GLY A 55 2.60 27.06 13.33
C GLY A 55 2.83 26.34 11.98
N GLY A 56 2.43 25.06 11.87
CA GLY A 56 2.73 24.25 10.70
C GLY A 56 1.81 24.47 9.49
N HIS A 57 1.26 25.67 9.28
CA HIS A 57 0.49 26.03 8.09
C HIS A 57 1.35 25.88 6.82
N GLN A 58 0.78 25.25 5.79
CA GLN A 58 1.46 25.05 4.51
C GLN A 58 0.72 25.80 3.38
N PRO A 59 1.41 26.21 2.29
CA PRO A 59 2.83 25.94 1.97
C PRO A 59 3.82 26.63 2.90
N ILE A 60 4.99 25.97 3.15
CA ILE A 60 6.08 26.53 3.95
C ILE A 60 7.23 26.92 3.03
N SER A 61 7.81 28.11 3.27
CA SER A 61 8.98 28.59 2.53
C SER A 61 10.20 28.73 3.44
N ASN A 62 11.38 28.66 2.83
CA ASN A 62 12.63 29.03 3.49
C ASN A 62 12.69 30.51 3.90
N GLU A 63 13.84 31.00 4.39
CA GLU A 63 14.00 32.33 4.97
C GLU A 63 13.72 33.45 3.97
N ASP A 64 14.18 33.30 2.73
CA ASP A 64 14.08 34.29 1.65
C ASP A 64 12.88 34.07 0.70
N GLY A 65 12.11 32.99 0.89
CA GLY A 65 10.93 32.67 0.09
C GLY A 65 11.23 32.06 -1.27
N THR A 66 12.49 31.70 -1.56
CA THR A 66 12.87 31.15 -2.88
C THR A 66 12.55 29.67 -3.03
N ILE A 67 12.40 28.92 -1.94
CA ILE A 67 12.05 27.50 -1.91
C ILE A 67 10.79 27.32 -1.09
N THR A 68 9.77 26.69 -1.69
CA THR A 68 8.46 26.49 -1.05
C THR A 68 8.00 25.04 -1.19
N VAL A 69 7.48 24.44 -0.10
CA VAL A 69 7.05 23.06 -0.04
C VAL A 69 5.57 22.90 0.30
N VAL A 70 4.93 21.88 -0.31
CA VAL A 70 3.69 21.26 0.15
C VAL A 70 3.97 19.78 0.44
N PHE A 71 3.47 19.29 1.57
CA PHE A 71 3.87 18.01 2.13
C PHE A 71 2.70 17.20 2.69
N ASN A 72 2.68 15.92 2.38
CA ASN A 72 1.79 14.91 2.94
C ASN A 72 2.66 13.79 3.54
N GLY A 73 2.80 13.76 4.85
CA GLY A 73 3.59 12.74 5.52
C GLY A 73 4.04 13.12 6.92
N GLU A 74 5.07 12.44 7.40
CA GLU A 74 5.78 12.66 8.65
C GLU A 74 7.26 12.35 8.45
N ILE A 75 8.14 13.27 8.88
CA ILE A 75 9.59 13.08 8.89
C ILE A 75 10.02 12.76 10.32
N TYR A 76 10.19 11.51 10.63
CA TYR A 76 10.40 11.03 12.01
C TYR A 76 11.73 11.49 12.63
N ASN A 77 12.76 11.72 11.83
CA ASN A 77 14.06 12.19 12.30
C ASN A 77 14.23 13.72 12.24
N TYR A 78 13.13 14.49 12.12
CA TYR A 78 13.23 15.96 12.01
C TYR A 78 13.91 16.62 13.21
N LYS A 79 13.70 16.08 14.43
CA LYS A 79 14.34 16.58 15.66
C LYS A 79 15.85 16.39 15.68
N GLU A 80 16.37 15.42 14.92
CA GLU A 80 17.79 15.16 14.76
C GLU A 80 18.38 16.07 13.67
N LEU A 81 17.65 16.28 12.58
CA LEU A 81 18.07 17.12 11.45
C LEU A 81 18.05 18.61 11.76
N GLN A 82 17.07 19.09 12.53
CA GLN A 82 16.91 20.53 12.81
C GLN A 82 18.14 21.18 13.49
N PRO A 83 18.76 20.61 14.55
CA PRO A 83 19.96 21.18 15.14
C PRO A 83 21.14 21.25 14.17
N GLU A 84 21.28 20.26 13.28
CA GLU A 84 22.33 20.24 12.26
C GLU A 84 22.14 21.37 11.25
N LEU A 85 20.92 21.59 10.77
CA LEU A 85 20.57 22.65 9.85
C LEU A 85 20.75 24.04 10.49
N ILE A 86 20.36 24.21 11.75
CA ILE A 86 20.59 25.45 12.51
C ILE A 86 22.08 25.73 12.63
N ALA A 87 22.92 24.72 12.90
CA ALA A 87 24.38 24.88 12.98
C ALA A 87 25.01 25.30 11.64
N ARG A 88 24.32 25.01 10.52
CA ARG A 88 24.74 25.47 9.17
C ARG A 88 24.23 26.86 8.82
N GLY A 89 23.42 27.48 9.67
CA GLY A 89 22.97 28.87 9.53
C GLY A 89 21.48 29.04 9.18
N HIS A 90 20.74 27.96 8.99
CA HIS A 90 19.30 28.02 8.71
C HIS A 90 18.49 28.50 9.92
N LYS A 91 17.41 29.23 9.66
CA LYS A 91 16.53 29.81 10.69
C LYS A 91 15.12 29.22 10.55
N PHE A 92 14.75 28.43 11.51
CA PHE A 92 13.39 27.85 11.57
C PHE A 92 12.40 28.87 12.15
N LYS A 93 11.23 28.97 11.52
CA LYS A 93 10.08 29.80 11.95
C LYS A 93 9.01 28.97 12.66
N THR A 94 9.00 27.65 12.43
CA THR A 94 8.01 26.70 12.96
C THR A 94 8.68 25.57 13.72
N ALA A 95 7.89 24.82 14.48
CA ALA A 95 8.30 23.55 15.09
C ALA A 95 7.88 22.33 14.25
N SER A 96 7.40 22.56 13.02
CA SER A 96 6.92 21.51 12.12
C SER A 96 8.10 20.74 11.49
N ASP A 97 7.91 19.45 11.33
CA ASP A 97 8.79 18.58 10.55
C ASP A 97 8.89 19.00 9.06
N THR A 98 7.83 19.65 8.55
CA THR A 98 7.73 20.13 7.17
C THR A 98 8.78 21.17 6.82
N GLU A 99 9.09 22.11 7.72
CA GLU A 99 10.04 23.18 7.44
C GLU A 99 11.47 22.66 7.19
N GLY A 100 11.84 21.57 7.87
CA GLY A 100 13.11 20.90 7.62
C GLY A 100 13.34 20.49 6.16
N LEU A 101 12.27 20.27 5.39
CA LEU A 101 12.38 19.86 3.98
C LEU A 101 12.94 20.98 3.09
N VAL A 102 12.56 22.24 3.30
CA VAL A 102 13.08 23.35 2.49
C VAL A 102 14.56 23.55 2.75
N HIS A 103 14.99 23.51 4.02
CA HIS A 103 16.40 23.66 4.39
C HIS A 103 17.27 22.48 3.96
N LEU A 104 16.76 21.24 4.05
CA LEU A 104 17.46 20.06 3.49
C LEU A 104 17.62 20.16 1.97
N TYR A 105 16.62 20.72 1.26
CA TYR A 105 16.72 20.92 -0.18
C TYR A 105 17.76 21.98 -0.53
N GLU A 106 17.91 23.05 0.25
CA GLU A 106 18.99 24.04 0.09
C GLU A 106 20.36 23.40 0.20
N GLU A 107 20.57 22.55 1.20
CA GLU A 107 21.86 21.92 1.48
C GLU A 107 22.21 20.79 0.49
N TYR A 108 21.26 19.95 0.16
CA TYR A 108 21.53 18.69 -0.54
C TYR A 108 20.85 18.56 -1.91
N GLY A 109 20.01 19.53 -2.31
CA GLY A 109 19.23 19.45 -3.54
C GLY A 109 18.38 18.18 -3.57
N LYS A 110 18.40 17.48 -4.71
CA LYS A 110 17.64 16.24 -4.87
C LYS A 110 18.10 15.07 -3.97
N ASP A 111 19.34 15.13 -3.47
CA ASP A 111 19.88 14.10 -2.58
C ASP A 111 19.33 14.19 -1.15
N MET A 112 18.59 15.25 -0.81
CA MET A 112 17.91 15.41 0.48
C MET A 112 17.11 14.17 0.90
N VAL A 113 16.49 13.48 -0.06
CA VAL A 113 15.67 12.28 0.20
C VAL A 113 16.42 11.13 0.86
N LYS A 114 17.77 11.10 0.76
CA LYS A 114 18.62 10.08 1.39
C LYS A 114 18.76 10.31 2.90
N HIS A 115 18.58 11.56 3.37
CA HIS A 115 18.66 11.96 4.77
C HIS A 115 17.32 11.77 5.52
N LEU A 116 16.23 11.56 4.79
CA LEU A 116 14.89 11.43 5.37
C LEU A 116 14.66 10.04 5.94
N ARG A 117 14.13 9.99 7.16
CA ARG A 117 13.48 8.84 7.78
C ARG A 117 12.03 9.21 8.02
N GLY A 118 11.12 8.62 7.25
CA GLY A 118 9.72 9.02 7.30
C GLY A 118 8.85 8.35 6.25
N MET A 119 7.59 8.73 6.26
CA MET A 119 6.59 8.41 5.23
C MET A 119 6.17 9.71 4.55
N PHE A 120 6.31 9.83 3.24
CA PHE A 120 6.14 11.12 2.59
C PHE A 120 5.76 11.09 1.11
N ALA A 121 5.02 12.11 0.74
CA ALA A 121 4.89 12.62 -0.61
C ALA A 121 4.93 14.14 -0.51
N PHE A 122 5.86 14.80 -1.21
CA PHE A 122 5.97 16.25 -1.19
C PHE A 122 6.30 16.82 -2.57
N ALA A 123 6.00 18.10 -2.75
CA ALA A 123 6.43 18.88 -3.90
C ALA A 123 7.11 20.16 -3.41
N ILE A 124 8.32 20.42 -3.89
CA ILE A 124 9.12 21.62 -3.62
C ILE A 124 9.22 22.44 -4.91
N TYR A 125 8.90 23.72 -4.84
CA TYR A 125 9.21 24.70 -5.88
C TYR A 125 10.48 25.43 -5.54
N ASP A 126 11.41 25.47 -6.49
CA ASP A 126 12.67 26.24 -6.44
C ASP A 126 12.57 27.35 -7.51
N SER A 127 12.37 28.60 -7.06
CA SER A 127 12.22 29.75 -7.94
C SER A 127 13.52 30.14 -8.65
N ASN A 128 14.66 29.89 -8.01
CA ASN A 128 15.98 30.17 -8.58
C ASN A 128 16.28 29.26 -9.79
N LYS A 129 15.91 27.98 -9.70
CA LYS A 129 16.09 27.00 -10.77
C LYS A 129 14.87 26.90 -11.70
N LYS A 130 13.76 27.54 -11.36
CA LYS A 130 12.47 27.40 -12.05
C LYS A 130 12.10 25.94 -12.24
N GLN A 131 12.12 25.17 -11.14
CA GLN A 131 11.82 23.75 -11.18
C GLN A 131 10.91 23.32 -10.03
N ILE A 132 10.17 22.24 -10.25
CA ILE A 132 9.41 21.55 -9.21
C ILE A 132 10.07 20.19 -8.96
N PHE A 133 10.43 19.93 -7.70
CA PHE A 133 10.97 18.66 -7.24
C PHE A 133 9.91 17.92 -6.43
N ILE A 134 9.55 16.71 -6.86
CA ILE A 134 8.51 15.88 -6.24
C ILE A 134 9.13 14.56 -5.79
N ALA A 135 8.89 14.12 -4.56
CA ALA A 135 9.40 12.83 -4.09
C ALA A 135 8.33 12.01 -3.36
N ARG A 136 8.49 10.68 -3.42
CA ARG A 136 7.65 9.71 -2.74
C ARG A 136 8.50 8.74 -1.92
N ASP A 137 8.05 8.40 -0.71
CA ASP A 137 8.79 7.57 0.24
C ASP A 137 9.18 6.18 -0.28
N ASN A 138 10.03 5.49 0.47
CA ASN A 138 10.69 4.25 0.11
C ASN A 138 9.73 3.11 -0.28
N PHE A 139 8.59 2.99 0.40
CA PHE A 139 7.60 1.94 0.15
C PHE A 139 6.33 2.44 -0.56
N GLY A 140 6.17 3.77 -0.69
CA GLY A 140 4.96 4.40 -1.19
C GLY A 140 3.82 4.35 -0.18
N ILE A 141 4.15 4.50 1.12
CA ILE A 141 3.18 4.61 2.22
C ILE A 141 2.23 5.78 1.92
N LYS A 142 2.79 6.91 1.45
CA LYS A 142 1.97 8.02 0.98
C LYS A 142 1.71 7.91 -0.52
N PRO A 143 0.44 8.07 -0.94
CA PRO A 143 0.09 8.05 -2.37
C PRO A 143 0.58 9.31 -3.08
N LEU A 144 1.01 9.14 -4.33
CA LEU A 144 1.35 10.23 -5.21
C LEU A 144 1.14 9.82 -6.67
N TYR A 145 0.33 10.60 -7.37
CA TYR A 145 -0.03 10.41 -8.77
C TYR A 145 0.35 11.64 -9.57
N PHE A 146 0.56 11.48 -10.87
CA PHE A 146 0.78 12.58 -11.81
C PHE A 146 0.17 12.27 -13.18
N SER A 147 -0.15 13.29 -13.94
CA SER A 147 -0.69 13.17 -15.30
C SER A 147 0.22 13.79 -16.34
N THR A 148 0.15 13.28 -17.57
CA THR A 148 0.94 13.75 -18.72
C THR A 148 0.04 14.09 -19.91
N ASP A 149 0.54 14.96 -20.81
CA ASP A 149 -0.16 15.38 -22.03
C ASP A 149 -0.18 14.31 -23.14
N LYS A 150 0.71 13.30 -23.05
CA LYS A 150 0.87 12.24 -24.04
C LYS A 150 0.71 10.85 -23.43
N ASP A 151 0.32 9.88 -24.26
CA ASP A 151 0.38 8.46 -23.90
C ASP A 151 1.86 8.03 -23.83
N ALA A 152 2.47 8.24 -22.66
CA ALA A 152 3.84 7.85 -22.36
C ALA A 152 3.83 6.62 -21.47
N THR A 153 4.71 5.66 -21.73
CA THR A 153 5.01 4.67 -20.71
C THR A 153 6.03 5.29 -19.76
N TYR A 154 5.78 5.14 -18.46
CA TYR A 154 6.61 5.65 -17.37
C TYR A 154 8.11 5.35 -17.54
N GLU A 155 8.44 4.16 -18.08
CA GLU A 155 9.82 3.68 -18.27
C GLU A 155 10.43 4.10 -19.62
N SER A 156 9.63 4.56 -20.56
CA SER A 156 10.05 4.83 -21.95
C SER A 156 10.00 6.30 -22.34
N ASN A 157 9.92 7.23 -21.39
CA ASN A 157 9.82 8.65 -21.71
C ASN A 157 11.13 9.44 -21.53
N PRO A 158 12.21 9.13 -22.26
CA PRO A 158 13.36 10.02 -22.31
C PRO A 158 13.08 11.29 -23.16
N ASN A 159 11.97 11.35 -23.91
CA ASN A 159 11.70 12.40 -24.88
C ASN A 159 10.30 13.05 -24.77
N GLY A 160 9.80 13.20 -23.54
CA GLY A 160 8.94 14.28 -23.40
C GLY A 160 7.46 14.11 -23.63
N GLY A 161 6.77 13.84 -22.56
CA GLY A 161 5.50 14.46 -22.27
C GLY A 161 5.72 15.60 -21.29
N ASN A 162 4.76 16.49 -21.20
CA ASN A 162 4.68 17.51 -20.18
C ASN A 162 3.88 16.98 -19.00
N ILE A 163 4.26 17.33 -17.77
CA ILE A 163 3.40 17.12 -16.61
C ILE A 163 2.26 18.15 -16.66
N LEU A 164 1.04 17.66 -16.48
CA LEU A 164 -0.14 18.52 -16.42
C LEU A 164 -0.56 18.82 -14.97
N SER A 165 -0.63 17.77 -14.16
CA SER A 165 -1.03 17.88 -12.76
C SER A 165 -0.50 16.70 -11.93
N PHE A 166 -0.49 16.87 -10.61
CA PHE A 166 -0.15 15.80 -9.66
C PHE A 166 -1.05 15.87 -8.41
N GLY A 167 -1.10 14.80 -7.62
CA GLY A 167 -1.87 14.80 -6.38
C GLY A 167 -1.77 13.52 -5.57
N SER A 168 -2.19 13.60 -4.32
CA SER A 168 -2.35 12.47 -3.42
C SER A 168 -3.48 11.53 -3.85
N GLU A 169 -4.45 12.03 -4.60
CA GLU A 169 -5.60 11.26 -5.08
C GLU A 169 -5.91 11.56 -6.54
N ILE A 170 -6.30 10.51 -7.29
CA ILE A 170 -6.59 10.61 -8.72
C ILE A 170 -7.77 11.56 -8.98
N LYS A 171 -8.78 11.55 -8.09
CA LYS A 171 -9.96 12.42 -8.25
C LYS A 171 -9.62 13.90 -8.32
N SER A 172 -8.53 14.35 -7.67
CA SER A 172 -8.07 15.74 -7.79
C SER A 172 -7.50 16.02 -9.18
N ILE A 173 -6.73 15.08 -9.74
CA ILE A 173 -6.15 15.16 -11.08
C ILE A 173 -7.26 15.16 -12.15
N LEU A 174 -8.33 14.39 -11.94
CA LEU A 174 -9.48 14.32 -12.87
C LEU A 174 -10.28 15.64 -12.98
N LEU A 175 -10.01 16.62 -12.11
CA LEU A 175 -10.57 17.98 -12.22
C LEU A 175 -9.77 18.90 -13.16
N ASP A 176 -8.57 18.50 -13.58
CA ASP A 176 -7.84 19.19 -14.63
C ASP A 176 -8.62 19.03 -15.96
N PRO A 177 -9.12 20.11 -16.56
CA PRO A 177 -9.98 20.03 -17.75
C PRO A 177 -9.27 19.44 -18.99
N ARG A 178 -7.95 19.33 -18.99
CA ARG A 178 -7.15 18.72 -20.04
C ARG A 178 -7.14 17.19 -19.95
N ILE A 179 -7.54 16.63 -18.80
CA ILE A 179 -7.54 15.18 -18.53
C ILE A 179 -8.90 14.58 -18.88
N LYS A 180 -8.88 13.63 -19.81
CA LYS A 180 -10.08 12.84 -20.14
C LYS A 180 -10.20 11.63 -19.25
N LYS A 181 -11.41 11.30 -18.80
CA LYS A 181 -11.72 10.10 -18.02
C LYS A 181 -11.73 8.85 -18.92
N GLU A 182 -10.60 8.52 -19.56
CA GLU A 182 -10.47 7.35 -20.43
C GLU A 182 -9.98 6.13 -19.67
N ILE A 183 -10.68 4.99 -19.82
CA ILE A 183 -10.36 3.75 -19.13
C ILE A 183 -9.07 3.13 -19.70
N ASN A 184 -8.15 2.75 -18.83
CA ASN A 184 -7.02 1.88 -19.15
C ASN A 184 -7.47 0.41 -19.08
N HIS A 185 -7.88 -0.16 -20.21
CA HIS A 185 -8.33 -1.55 -20.30
C HIS A 185 -7.24 -2.57 -19.92
N GLU A 186 -5.95 -2.24 -20.12
CA GLU A 186 -4.86 -3.07 -19.64
C GLU A 186 -4.85 -3.14 -18.11
N GLY A 187 -5.03 -2.02 -17.43
CA GLY A 187 -5.18 -1.95 -15.98
C GLY A 187 -6.33 -2.82 -15.48
N VAL A 188 -7.50 -2.77 -16.14
CA VAL A 188 -8.67 -3.60 -15.79
C VAL A 188 -8.37 -5.10 -16.00
N TYR A 189 -7.70 -5.48 -17.09
CA TYR A 189 -7.33 -6.88 -17.33
C TYR A 189 -6.36 -7.40 -16.26
N GLN A 190 -5.39 -6.57 -15.86
CA GLN A 190 -4.44 -6.92 -14.79
C GLN A 190 -5.12 -6.98 -13.42
N TYR A 191 -6.06 -6.06 -13.14
CA TYR A 191 -6.87 -6.07 -11.93
C TYR A 191 -7.60 -7.41 -11.71
N LEU A 192 -8.15 -8.01 -12.74
CA LEU A 192 -8.80 -9.33 -12.63
C LEU A 192 -7.83 -10.41 -12.11
N ALA A 193 -6.54 -10.29 -12.39
CA ALA A 193 -5.55 -11.22 -11.88
C ALA A 193 -5.11 -10.88 -10.45
N PHE A 194 -4.75 -9.61 -10.19
CA PHE A 194 -4.07 -9.17 -8.99
C PHE A 194 -4.99 -8.66 -7.88
N GLN A 195 -6.30 -8.46 -8.13
CA GLN A 195 -7.29 -7.74 -7.30
C GLN A 195 -7.04 -6.23 -7.11
N TYR A 196 -5.97 -5.71 -7.67
CA TYR A 196 -5.60 -4.30 -7.78
C TYR A 196 -4.88 -4.09 -9.10
N ASN A 197 -4.69 -2.87 -9.53
CA ASN A 197 -3.89 -2.56 -10.71
C ASN A 197 -2.39 -2.52 -10.34
N PRO A 198 -1.56 -3.49 -10.78
CA PRO A 198 -0.13 -3.55 -10.46
C PRO A 198 0.74 -2.62 -11.31
N LEU A 199 0.17 -2.01 -12.35
CA LEU A 199 0.90 -1.14 -13.29
C LEU A 199 1.20 0.22 -12.65
N ASN A 200 2.19 0.91 -13.19
CA ASN A 200 2.44 2.31 -12.85
C ASN A 200 1.37 3.22 -13.45
N GLU A 201 0.87 2.96 -14.66
CA GLU A 201 -0.32 3.62 -15.19
C GLU A 201 -1.56 3.18 -14.42
N THR A 202 -2.42 4.14 -14.06
CA THR A 202 -3.63 3.89 -13.26
C THR A 202 -4.74 3.23 -14.09
N MET A 203 -5.94 3.09 -13.52
CA MET A 203 -7.15 2.71 -14.25
C MET A 203 -7.60 3.78 -15.28
N PHE A 204 -7.01 4.95 -15.22
CA PHE A 204 -7.19 6.03 -16.19
C PHE A 204 -5.94 6.18 -17.05
N LYS A 205 -6.12 6.32 -18.37
CA LYS A 205 -4.99 6.61 -19.26
C LYS A 205 -4.33 7.94 -18.91
N ARG A 206 -3.01 8.00 -19.09
CA ARG A 206 -2.18 9.19 -18.86
C ARG A 206 -2.11 9.69 -17.41
N ILE A 207 -2.60 8.91 -16.46
CA ILE A 207 -2.41 9.15 -15.04
C ILE A 207 -1.55 8.03 -14.47
N PHE A 208 -0.43 8.38 -13.83
CA PHE A 208 0.59 7.46 -13.35
C PHE A 208 0.77 7.56 -11.84
N LYS A 209 1.16 6.44 -11.22
CA LYS A 209 1.64 6.36 -9.84
C LYS A 209 3.14 6.67 -9.83
N LEU A 210 3.61 7.65 -9.07
CA LEU A 210 5.05 7.77 -8.85
C LEU A 210 5.54 6.55 -8.07
N THR A 211 6.51 5.84 -8.64
CA THR A 211 7.05 4.60 -8.05
C THR A 211 7.68 4.90 -6.68
N PRO A 212 7.48 4.06 -5.65
CA PRO A 212 8.14 4.19 -4.36
C PRO A 212 9.67 4.28 -4.47
N GLY A 213 10.30 5.11 -3.63
CA GLY A 213 11.74 5.32 -3.68
C GLY A 213 12.22 6.09 -4.91
N HIS A 214 11.34 6.88 -5.54
CA HIS A 214 11.66 7.70 -6.69
C HIS A 214 11.31 9.16 -6.43
N HIS A 215 11.99 10.03 -7.13
CA HIS A 215 11.64 11.44 -7.26
C HIS A 215 11.44 11.83 -8.72
N LEU A 216 10.74 12.91 -8.94
CA LEU A 216 10.41 13.49 -10.24
C LEU A 216 10.80 14.96 -10.20
N THR A 217 11.51 15.46 -11.22
CA THR A 217 11.87 16.85 -11.38
C THR A 217 11.22 17.40 -12.64
N ILE A 218 10.51 18.52 -12.54
CA ILE A 218 9.84 19.20 -13.63
C ILE A 218 10.56 20.52 -13.90
N ASP A 219 10.96 20.73 -15.14
CA ASP A 219 11.58 21.98 -15.61
C ASP A 219 10.48 22.95 -16.09
N LEU A 220 10.43 24.12 -15.46
CA LEU A 220 9.50 25.22 -15.80
C LEU A 220 10.22 26.39 -16.51
N SER A 221 11.50 26.22 -16.89
CA SER A 221 12.27 27.29 -17.55
C SER A 221 11.81 27.58 -18.99
N ARG A 222 11.04 26.65 -19.59
CA ARG A 222 10.52 26.73 -20.95
C ARG A 222 9.07 27.19 -20.95
N GLU A 223 8.75 28.17 -21.75
CA GLU A 223 7.39 28.66 -21.87
C GLU A 223 6.46 27.58 -22.47
N ASN A 224 5.32 27.35 -21.84
CA ASN A 224 4.31 26.35 -22.22
C ASN A 224 4.79 24.89 -22.28
N GLU A 225 5.97 24.56 -21.73
CA GLU A 225 6.50 23.21 -21.59
C GLU A 225 6.80 22.92 -20.11
N SER A 226 6.64 21.65 -19.73
CA SER A 226 6.98 21.15 -18.39
C SER A 226 7.60 19.75 -18.49
N PRO A 227 8.76 19.63 -19.19
CA PRO A 227 9.44 18.35 -19.31
C PRO A 227 9.89 17.86 -17.94
N PHE A 228 9.97 16.56 -17.78
CA PHE A 228 10.29 15.96 -16.49
C PHE A 228 11.26 14.80 -16.59
N THR A 229 11.94 14.53 -15.49
CA THR A 229 12.77 13.33 -15.28
C THR A 229 12.32 12.58 -14.05
N VAL A 230 12.44 11.24 -14.06
CA VAL A 230 12.16 10.38 -12.91
C VAL A 230 13.42 9.61 -12.58
N GLU A 231 13.87 9.69 -11.32
CA GLU A 231 15.08 9.03 -10.85
C GLU A 231 14.79 8.20 -9.59
N GLN A 232 15.42 7.03 -9.49
CA GLN A 232 15.34 6.15 -8.34
C GLN A 232 16.41 6.56 -7.31
N TYR A 233 16.01 6.79 -6.06
CA TYR A 233 16.94 7.10 -4.98
C TYR A 233 17.07 5.97 -3.95
N TRP A 234 16.08 5.06 -3.88
CA TRP A 234 16.09 3.94 -2.95
C TRP A 234 15.43 2.69 -3.55
N GLU A 235 15.90 1.52 -3.16
CA GLU A 235 15.31 0.22 -3.50
C GLU A 235 15.62 -0.82 -2.43
N TYR A 236 14.59 -1.58 -2.01
CA TYR A 236 14.76 -2.74 -1.15
C TYR A 236 15.60 -3.82 -1.86
N LYS A 237 16.65 -4.36 -1.20
CA LYS A 237 17.55 -5.36 -1.74
C LYS A 237 17.89 -6.39 -0.67
N PHE A 238 17.97 -7.68 -1.04
CA PHE A 238 18.50 -8.68 -0.11
C PHE A 238 20.02 -8.57 -0.01
N ASN A 239 20.52 -8.50 1.24
CA ASN A 239 21.94 -8.41 1.51
C ASN A 239 22.43 -9.76 2.07
N ASN A 240 23.37 -10.39 1.34
CA ASN A 240 23.88 -11.72 1.65
C ASN A 240 25.15 -11.69 2.53
N THR A 241 25.64 -10.55 2.97
CA THR A 241 26.92 -10.42 3.70
C THR A 241 26.97 -11.20 5.00
N ASN A 242 25.82 -11.49 5.61
CA ASN A 242 25.73 -12.16 6.91
C ASN A 242 25.48 -13.69 6.84
N GLN A 243 25.41 -14.30 5.66
CA GLN A 243 24.98 -15.71 5.53
C GLN A 243 26.00 -16.76 5.98
N GLY A 244 27.24 -16.42 6.23
CA GLY A 244 28.31 -17.36 6.61
C GLY A 244 29.04 -17.02 7.89
N ASP A 245 28.76 -15.91 8.53
CA ASP A 245 29.49 -15.47 9.73
C ASP A 245 29.01 -16.25 10.98
N LYS A 246 29.92 -16.99 11.59
CA LYS A 246 29.67 -17.73 12.83
C LYS A 246 29.33 -16.85 14.03
N LYS A 247 29.65 -15.53 13.97
CA LYS A 247 29.31 -14.55 15.00
C LYS A 247 27.85 -14.13 14.95
N ASN A 248 27.14 -14.39 13.85
CA ASN A 248 25.73 -14.04 13.65
C ASN A 248 24.82 -15.11 14.24
N THR A 249 24.66 -15.09 15.55
CA THR A 249 23.79 -16.03 16.28
C THR A 249 22.32 -15.60 16.21
N GLU A 250 21.43 -16.54 16.50
CA GLU A 250 20.00 -16.29 16.59
C GLU A 250 19.68 -15.22 17.65
N GLU A 251 20.35 -15.28 18.80
CA GLU A 251 20.21 -14.35 19.92
C GLU A 251 20.58 -12.92 19.51
N LEU A 252 21.67 -12.76 18.77
CA LEU A 252 22.11 -11.45 18.29
C LEU A 252 21.07 -10.83 17.33
N PHE A 253 20.55 -11.64 16.39
CA PHE A 253 19.50 -11.18 15.49
C PHE A 253 18.20 -10.87 16.24
N ALA A 254 17.83 -11.65 17.25
CA ALA A 254 16.65 -11.38 18.07
C ALA A 254 16.81 -10.08 18.86
N GLN A 255 17.96 -9.83 19.48
CA GLN A 255 18.25 -8.59 20.19
C GLN A 255 18.22 -7.37 19.26
N ARG A 256 18.88 -7.46 18.10
CA ARG A 256 18.85 -6.39 17.09
C ARG A 256 17.43 -6.14 16.56
N THR A 257 16.67 -7.19 16.30
CA THR A 257 15.27 -7.09 15.86
C THR A 257 14.44 -6.34 16.91
N LYS A 258 14.61 -6.68 18.19
CA LYS A 258 13.91 -5.98 19.27
C LYS A 258 14.32 -4.51 19.35
N SER A 259 15.62 -4.22 19.32
CA SER A 259 16.13 -2.86 19.43
C SER A 259 15.63 -1.96 18.29
N ILE A 260 15.75 -2.42 17.04
CA ILE A 260 15.41 -1.58 15.87
C ILE A 260 13.89 -1.36 15.74
N ILE A 261 13.06 -2.36 16.09
CA ILE A 261 11.61 -2.18 16.07
C ILE A 261 11.16 -1.28 17.22
N THR A 262 11.77 -1.38 18.41
CA THR A 262 11.48 -0.47 19.52
C THR A 262 11.85 0.97 19.15
N ASP A 263 13.01 1.19 18.56
CA ASP A 263 13.45 2.49 18.08
C ASP A 263 12.47 3.05 17.03
N SER A 264 12.07 2.23 16.07
CA SER A 264 11.08 2.62 15.07
C SER A 264 9.74 3.01 15.71
N VAL A 265 9.22 2.22 16.66
CA VAL A 265 7.96 2.56 17.35
C VAL A 265 8.08 3.92 18.05
N ASN A 266 9.21 4.19 18.72
CA ASN A 266 9.45 5.46 19.40
C ASN A 266 9.40 6.64 18.43
N HIS A 267 10.03 6.54 17.27
CA HIS A 267 9.97 7.57 16.23
C HIS A 267 8.53 7.76 15.69
N HIS A 268 7.79 6.67 15.50
CA HIS A 268 6.41 6.73 15.02
C HIS A 268 5.40 7.24 16.08
N MET A 269 5.80 7.33 17.36
CA MET A 269 4.99 7.92 18.43
C MET A 269 5.11 9.45 18.52
N ILE A 270 6.07 10.07 17.82
CA ILE A 270 6.25 11.54 17.85
C ILE A 270 4.98 12.21 17.31
N SER A 271 4.27 12.95 18.19
CA SER A 271 2.97 13.56 17.88
C SER A 271 2.57 14.55 18.97
N ASP A 272 1.95 15.67 18.58
CA ASP A 272 1.35 16.63 19.52
C ASP A 272 -0.13 16.29 19.81
N VAL A 273 -0.64 15.20 19.23
CA VAL A 273 -2.02 14.72 19.42
C VAL A 273 -2.03 13.26 19.90
N PRO A 274 -3.13 12.78 20.49
CA PRO A 274 -3.22 11.41 20.98
C PRO A 274 -2.98 10.37 19.89
N VAL A 275 -2.19 9.32 20.24
CA VAL A 275 -1.84 8.19 19.39
C VAL A 275 -2.51 6.93 19.90
N GLY A 276 -3.16 6.16 19.02
CA GLY A 276 -3.75 4.85 19.29
C GLY A 276 -3.09 3.72 18.50
N VAL A 277 -3.61 2.49 18.62
CA VAL A 277 -3.08 1.31 17.92
C VAL A 277 -4.22 0.44 17.41
N PHE A 278 -4.13 -0.01 16.15
CA PHE A 278 -5.00 -1.07 15.63
C PHE A 278 -4.51 -2.44 16.12
N LEU A 279 -5.39 -3.18 16.79
CA LEU A 279 -5.05 -4.43 17.48
C LEU A 279 -5.91 -5.59 16.98
N SER A 280 -5.33 -6.51 16.21
CA SER A 280 -6.00 -7.71 15.68
C SER A 280 -5.78 -8.98 16.51
N GLY A 281 -5.05 -8.90 17.63
CA GLY A 281 -4.59 -10.08 18.39
C GLY A 281 -3.55 -10.93 17.63
N GLY A 282 -3.03 -10.45 16.49
CA GLY A 282 -1.89 -11.00 15.77
C GLY A 282 -0.55 -10.58 16.39
N ILE A 283 0.54 -11.25 15.98
CA ILE A 283 1.87 -10.96 16.54
C ILE A 283 2.32 -9.52 16.24
N ASP A 284 2.09 -9.01 15.03
CA ASP A 284 2.57 -7.71 14.57
C ASP A 284 1.92 -6.57 15.34
N SER A 285 0.58 -6.55 15.36
CA SER A 285 -0.18 -5.55 16.11
C SER A 285 0.02 -5.68 17.62
N GLY A 286 0.23 -6.91 18.12
CA GLY A 286 0.56 -7.15 19.53
C GLY A 286 1.92 -6.57 19.91
N ILE A 287 2.95 -6.71 19.07
CA ILE A 287 4.27 -6.09 19.28
C ILE A 287 4.12 -4.58 19.36
N ILE A 288 3.48 -3.97 18.35
CA ILE A 288 3.29 -2.52 18.31
C ILE A 288 2.54 -2.02 19.55
N ALA A 289 1.39 -2.63 19.89
CA ALA A 289 0.59 -2.21 21.05
C ALA A 289 1.36 -2.31 22.37
N THR A 290 2.15 -3.39 22.53
CA THR A 290 2.96 -3.57 23.75
C THR A 290 4.06 -2.51 23.86
N LEU A 291 4.81 -2.27 22.77
CA LEU A 291 5.88 -1.28 22.76
C LEU A 291 5.33 0.15 22.98
N VAL A 292 4.20 0.49 22.37
CA VAL A 292 3.55 1.79 22.59
C VAL A 292 3.15 1.94 24.06
N GLN A 293 2.58 0.90 24.69
CA GLN A 293 2.23 0.97 26.11
C GLN A 293 3.46 1.10 27.00
N GLU A 294 4.54 0.31 26.74
CA GLU A 294 5.79 0.40 27.49
C GLU A 294 6.39 1.83 27.44
N GLU A 295 6.35 2.50 26.29
CA GLU A 295 6.82 3.89 26.18
C GLU A 295 5.91 4.88 26.92
N ARG A 296 4.58 4.70 26.86
CA ARG A 296 3.62 5.53 27.60
C ARG A 296 3.80 5.38 29.12
N ASP A 297 4.08 4.17 29.60
CA ASP A 297 4.31 3.91 31.03
C ASP A 297 5.55 4.65 31.56
N LYS A 298 6.62 4.77 30.76
CA LYS A 298 7.84 5.53 31.13
C LYS A 298 7.58 7.00 31.41
N ILE A 299 6.59 7.59 30.74
CA ILE A 299 6.23 9.02 30.91
C ILE A 299 4.90 9.21 31.66
N ASN A 300 4.36 8.16 32.27
CA ASN A 300 3.08 8.17 32.98
C ASN A 300 1.89 8.74 32.17
N ALA A 301 1.86 8.44 30.84
CA ALA A 301 0.83 8.95 29.93
C ALA A 301 -0.48 8.16 29.95
N GLY A 302 -0.61 7.18 30.85
CA GLY A 302 -1.79 6.32 31.01
C GLY A 302 -1.99 5.33 29.85
N PRO A 303 -3.11 4.57 29.86
CA PRO A 303 -3.34 3.49 28.89
C PRO A 303 -3.46 3.99 27.45
N VAL A 304 -2.91 3.24 26.50
CA VAL A 304 -3.10 3.48 25.07
C VAL A 304 -4.51 3.07 24.64
N SER A 305 -5.14 3.85 23.75
CA SER A 305 -6.38 3.42 23.10
C SER A 305 -6.06 2.39 22.01
N THR A 306 -6.65 1.20 22.12
CA THR A 306 -6.54 0.14 21.11
C THR A 306 -7.89 -0.15 20.49
N PHE A 307 -7.89 -0.49 19.18
CA PHE A 307 -9.12 -0.67 18.42
C PHE A 307 -9.07 -1.99 17.67
N THR A 308 -10.16 -2.75 17.71
CA THR A 308 -10.37 -3.97 16.91
C THR A 308 -11.75 -3.98 16.31
N ILE A 309 -11.90 -4.67 15.18
CA ILE A 309 -13.17 -4.82 14.49
C ILE A 309 -13.43 -6.28 14.17
N GLY A 310 -14.68 -6.69 14.19
CA GLY A 310 -15.14 -8.01 13.84
C GLY A 310 -16.55 -8.00 13.27
N PHE A 311 -17.04 -9.19 12.99
CA PHE A 311 -18.39 -9.45 12.53
C PHE A 311 -19.03 -10.45 13.48
N LYS A 312 -20.36 -10.46 13.54
CA LYS A 312 -21.09 -11.41 14.38
C LYS A 312 -20.72 -12.87 14.08
N GLU A 313 -20.51 -13.19 12.80
CA GLU A 313 -20.19 -14.53 12.31
C GLU A 313 -18.70 -14.90 12.52
N VAL A 314 -17.81 -13.90 12.46
CA VAL A 314 -16.36 -14.11 12.54
C VAL A 314 -15.71 -12.92 13.25
N SER A 315 -15.13 -13.18 14.42
CA SER A 315 -14.49 -12.13 15.21
C SER A 315 -13.13 -12.56 15.75
N GLU A 316 -12.20 -11.60 15.80
CA GLU A 316 -10.92 -11.75 16.49
C GLU A 316 -10.92 -11.05 17.88
N HIS A 317 -12.07 -10.51 18.33
CA HIS A 317 -12.19 -9.72 19.56
C HIS A 317 -11.57 -10.42 20.77
N ALA A 318 -11.91 -11.70 21.01
CA ALA A 318 -11.37 -12.45 22.16
C ALA A 318 -9.83 -12.46 22.21
N LYS A 319 -9.20 -12.52 21.03
CA LYS A 319 -7.74 -12.58 20.90
C LYS A 319 -7.10 -11.20 21.03
N ALA A 320 -7.73 -10.17 20.50
CA ALA A 320 -7.31 -8.78 20.68
C ALA A 320 -7.43 -8.38 22.16
N ARG A 321 -8.54 -8.76 22.79
CA ARG A 321 -8.81 -8.53 24.22
C ARG A 321 -7.77 -9.20 25.14
N GLU A 322 -7.28 -10.39 24.79
CA GLU A 322 -6.20 -11.06 25.54
C GLU A 322 -4.92 -10.22 25.57
N VAL A 323 -4.51 -9.64 24.43
CA VAL A 323 -3.36 -8.74 24.37
C VAL A 323 -3.67 -7.44 25.11
N ALA A 324 -4.83 -6.84 24.87
CA ALA A 324 -5.27 -5.59 25.47
C ALA A 324 -5.27 -5.67 27.02
N ASN A 325 -5.82 -6.77 27.57
CA ASN A 325 -5.82 -7.00 29.02
C ASN A 325 -4.40 -7.16 29.59
N LYS A 326 -3.50 -7.83 28.85
CA LYS A 326 -2.12 -8.03 29.28
C LYS A 326 -1.36 -6.71 29.40
N ILE A 327 -1.59 -5.77 28.45
CA ILE A 327 -0.91 -4.47 28.44
C ILE A 327 -1.67 -3.37 29.18
N GLY A 328 -2.89 -3.66 29.65
CA GLY A 328 -3.72 -2.68 30.35
C GLY A 328 -4.24 -1.54 29.47
N SER A 329 -4.44 -1.77 28.16
CA SER A 329 -4.91 -0.75 27.21
C SER A 329 -6.40 -0.43 27.36
N ASN A 330 -6.79 0.78 26.94
CA ASN A 330 -8.20 1.15 26.75
C ASN A 330 -8.69 0.55 25.43
N HIS A 331 -9.32 -0.64 25.50
CA HIS A 331 -9.67 -1.45 24.33
C HIS A 331 -11.07 -1.19 23.83
N ASN A 332 -11.19 -0.90 22.53
CA ASN A 332 -12.44 -0.62 21.84
C ASN A 332 -12.71 -1.72 20.79
N GLU A 333 -13.87 -2.37 20.92
CA GLU A 333 -14.32 -3.42 20.00
C GLU A 333 -15.48 -2.90 19.15
N ILE A 334 -15.37 -3.05 17.83
CA ILE A 334 -16.34 -2.60 16.85
C ILE A 334 -16.92 -3.83 16.13
N GLU A 335 -18.23 -3.81 15.95
CA GLU A 335 -18.94 -4.84 15.18
C GLU A 335 -19.73 -4.15 14.07
N ILE A 336 -19.69 -4.71 12.85
CA ILE A 336 -20.44 -4.20 11.70
C ILE A 336 -21.31 -5.30 11.09
N THR A 337 -22.44 -4.88 10.53
CA THR A 337 -23.40 -5.73 9.86
C THR A 337 -23.14 -5.81 8.36
N PHE A 338 -23.78 -6.78 7.68
CA PHE A 338 -23.72 -6.88 6.22
C PHE A 338 -24.34 -5.67 5.52
N GLU A 339 -25.45 -5.16 6.04
CA GLU A 339 -26.13 -3.99 5.47
C GLU A 339 -25.23 -2.74 5.53
N GLU A 340 -24.62 -2.46 6.69
CA GLU A 340 -23.63 -1.37 6.81
C GLU A 340 -22.48 -1.57 5.85
N TYR A 341 -21.98 -2.80 5.71
CA TYR A 341 -20.89 -3.14 4.80
C TYR A 341 -21.24 -2.84 3.33
N LEU A 342 -22.41 -3.28 2.84
CA LEU A 342 -22.82 -3.05 1.46
C LEU A 342 -23.13 -1.59 1.16
N ASN A 343 -23.80 -0.90 2.08
CA ASN A 343 -24.18 0.50 1.91
C ASN A 343 -22.98 1.43 1.80
N GLU A 344 -21.84 1.06 2.42
CA GLU A 344 -20.63 1.88 2.40
C GLU A 344 -19.74 1.63 1.15
N LEU A 345 -19.95 0.53 0.39
CA LEU A 345 -19.09 0.18 -0.75
C LEU A 345 -18.95 1.29 -1.81
N PRO A 346 -20.00 2.03 -2.23
CA PRO A 346 -19.85 3.12 -3.18
C PRO A 346 -18.90 4.22 -2.68
N ASN A 347 -19.02 4.63 -1.42
CA ASN A 347 -18.14 5.62 -0.79
C ASN A 347 -16.70 5.11 -0.72
N ILE A 348 -16.51 3.85 -0.35
CA ILE A 348 -15.19 3.21 -0.29
C ILE A 348 -14.52 3.20 -1.67
N VAL A 349 -15.26 2.89 -2.71
CA VAL A 349 -14.76 2.94 -4.09
C VAL A 349 -14.37 4.36 -4.47
N TRP A 350 -15.16 5.37 -4.10
CA TRP A 350 -14.84 6.78 -4.33
C TRP A 350 -13.53 7.18 -3.64
N TYR A 351 -13.32 6.76 -2.39
CA TYR A 351 -12.06 7.03 -1.67
C TYR A 351 -10.85 6.33 -2.29
N PHE A 352 -11.02 5.14 -2.86
CA PHE A 352 -9.93 4.41 -3.48
C PHE A 352 -9.41 5.04 -4.78
N ASP A 353 -10.25 5.72 -5.55
CA ASP A 353 -10.00 6.20 -6.93
C ASP A 353 -9.87 5.08 -7.98
N GLU A 354 -9.37 3.91 -7.60
CA GLU A 354 -9.20 2.70 -8.41
C GLU A 354 -9.89 1.52 -7.71
N PRO A 355 -10.38 0.50 -8.43
CA PRO A 355 -10.95 -0.66 -7.77
C PRO A 355 -9.85 -1.48 -7.07
N VAL A 356 -10.04 -1.76 -5.79
CA VAL A 356 -9.25 -2.70 -4.99
C VAL A 356 -10.20 -3.74 -4.42
N ALA A 357 -10.00 -5.01 -4.79
CA ALA A 357 -10.89 -6.09 -4.40
C ALA A 357 -10.40 -6.82 -3.14
N ASP A 358 -10.07 -6.07 -2.11
CA ASP A 358 -9.80 -6.61 -0.78
C ASP A 358 -10.99 -6.33 0.15
N PRO A 359 -11.78 -7.36 0.54
CA PRO A 359 -12.92 -7.17 1.42
C PRO A 359 -12.58 -6.57 2.79
N SER A 360 -11.32 -6.69 3.24
CA SER A 360 -10.87 -6.13 4.52
C SER A 360 -10.78 -4.60 4.52
N ALA A 361 -10.82 -3.96 3.34
CA ALA A 361 -10.82 -2.51 3.22
C ALA A 361 -12.03 -1.86 3.91
N VAL A 362 -13.20 -2.46 3.76
CA VAL A 362 -14.44 -1.98 4.41
C VAL A 362 -14.29 -2.01 5.93
N SER A 363 -13.79 -3.12 6.46
CA SER A 363 -13.53 -3.23 7.90
C SER A 363 -12.56 -2.17 8.39
N LEU A 364 -11.49 -1.91 7.64
CA LEU A 364 -10.52 -0.88 7.99
C LEU A 364 -11.12 0.53 7.96
N PHE A 365 -12.03 0.81 7.02
CA PHE A 365 -12.77 2.06 6.96
C PHE A 365 -13.60 2.29 8.23
N PHE A 366 -14.39 1.31 8.64
CA PHE A 366 -15.20 1.40 9.87
C PHE A 366 -14.34 1.49 11.14
N LEU A 367 -13.25 0.71 11.20
CA LEU A 367 -12.29 0.77 12.29
C LEU A 367 -11.68 2.17 12.42
N ALA A 368 -11.29 2.77 11.29
CA ALA A 368 -10.75 4.12 11.24
C ALA A 368 -11.78 5.18 11.66
N ARG A 369 -13.04 5.03 11.22
CA ARG A 369 -14.16 5.91 11.61
C ARG A 369 -14.38 5.96 13.12
N GLU A 370 -14.33 4.82 13.77
CA GLU A 370 -14.49 4.76 15.22
C GLU A 370 -13.24 5.26 15.97
N ALA A 371 -12.04 4.88 15.51
CA ALA A 371 -10.78 5.34 16.11
C ALA A 371 -10.63 6.87 16.03
N ARG A 372 -11.08 7.49 14.94
CA ARG A 372 -11.02 8.95 14.74
C ARG A 372 -11.77 9.75 15.80
N LYS A 373 -12.76 9.16 16.45
CA LYS A 373 -13.51 9.80 17.55
C LYS A 373 -12.63 10.04 18.79
N GLN A 374 -11.53 9.30 18.94
CA GLN A 374 -10.66 9.37 20.13
C GLN A 374 -9.24 9.84 19.80
N VAL A 375 -8.70 9.51 18.61
CA VAL A 375 -7.32 9.78 18.22
C VAL A 375 -7.23 10.32 16.79
N LYS A 376 -6.15 11.06 16.48
CA LYS A 376 -5.83 11.49 15.11
C LYS A 376 -4.77 10.63 14.43
N VAL A 377 -4.02 9.84 15.21
CA VAL A 377 -2.93 8.97 14.75
C VAL A 377 -3.14 7.57 15.28
N VAL A 378 -2.90 6.56 14.45
CA VAL A 378 -2.86 5.15 14.85
C VAL A 378 -1.63 4.46 14.28
N LEU A 379 -1.05 3.55 15.07
CA LEU A 379 0.01 2.65 14.62
C LEU A 379 -0.59 1.31 14.22
N SER A 380 -0.01 0.68 13.19
CA SER A 380 -0.43 -0.62 12.68
C SER A 380 0.75 -1.51 12.28
N GLY A 381 0.50 -2.81 12.19
CA GLY A 381 1.52 -3.84 11.94
C GLY A 381 1.78 -4.16 10.46
N GLU A 382 1.35 -3.33 9.51
CA GLU A 382 1.56 -3.53 8.07
C GLU A 382 3.06 -3.60 7.70
N GLY A 383 3.39 -4.40 6.70
CA GLY A 383 4.76 -4.61 6.22
C GLY A 383 5.54 -5.70 6.97
N ALA A 384 5.11 -6.10 8.16
CA ALA A 384 5.79 -7.14 8.93
C ALA A 384 5.79 -8.50 8.21
N ASP A 385 4.72 -8.84 7.50
CA ASP A 385 4.61 -10.09 6.74
C ASP A 385 5.59 -10.11 5.57
N GLU A 386 5.70 -9.03 4.85
CA GLU A 386 6.56 -8.88 3.68
C GLU A 386 8.04 -8.87 4.05
N LEU A 387 8.43 -8.11 5.08
CA LEU A 387 9.84 -7.96 5.45
C LEU A 387 10.37 -9.16 6.25
N PHE A 388 9.57 -9.72 7.16
CA PHE A 388 9.98 -10.80 8.06
C PHE A 388 9.46 -12.18 7.65
N GLY A 389 8.86 -12.31 6.46
CA GLY A 389 8.43 -13.59 5.91
C GLY A 389 7.21 -14.19 6.62
N GLY A 390 6.12 -13.42 6.76
CA GLY A 390 4.95 -13.83 7.55
C GLY A 390 3.96 -14.71 6.82
N TYR A 391 3.82 -14.59 5.50
CA TYR A 391 2.87 -15.38 4.74
C TYR A 391 3.30 -16.83 4.61
N ASN A 392 2.40 -17.77 4.87
CA ASN A 392 2.69 -19.20 4.77
C ASN A 392 3.17 -19.62 3.38
N ILE A 393 2.76 -18.89 2.34
CA ILE A 393 3.16 -19.17 0.97
C ILE A 393 4.68 -19.03 0.77
N TYR A 394 5.35 -18.17 1.51
CA TYR A 394 6.80 -17.97 1.42
C TYR A 394 7.62 -19.18 1.89
N ARG A 395 7.00 -20.09 2.65
CA ARG A 395 7.61 -21.38 3.04
C ARG A 395 7.44 -22.46 1.98
N GLU A 396 6.53 -22.27 1.04
CA GLU A 396 6.26 -23.25 -0.01
C GLU A 396 7.52 -23.74 -0.73
N PRO A 397 8.48 -22.89 -1.14
CA PRO A 397 9.72 -23.35 -1.77
C PRO A 397 10.53 -24.33 -0.90
N ILE A 398 10.51 -24.15 0.41
CA ILE A 398 11.17 -25.06 1.36
C ILE A 398 10.41 -26.41 1.39
N ASP A 399 9.09 -26.37 1.46
CA ASP A 399 8.25 -27.57 1.53
C ASP A 399 8.31 -28.41 0.24
N VAL A 400 8.41 -27.76 -0.94
CA VAL A 400 8.50 -28.45 -2.24
C VAL A 400 9.92 -28.77 -2.70
N ARG A 401 10.95 -28.41 -1.90
CA ARG A 401 12.36 -28.62 -2.24
C ARG A 401 12.70 -30.04 -2.70
N PRO A 402 12.16 -31.13 -2.09
CA PRO A 402 12.42 -32.49 -2.53
C PRO A 402 12.07 -32.72 -4.01
N LEU A 403 11.00 -32.10 -4.52
CA LEU A 403 10.61 -32.21 -5.93
C LEU A 403 11.33 -31.18 -6.80
N SER A 404 11.56 -29.96 -6.29
CA SER A 404 12.20 -28.90 -7.08
C SER A 404 13.69 -29.15 -7.37
N CYS A 405 14.38 -29.93 -6.53
CA CYS A 405 15.77 -30.34 -6.72
C CYS A 405 15.95 -31.54 -7.67
N LEU A 406 14.86 -32.22 -8.09
CA LEU A 406 14.97 -33.34 -9.02
C LEU A 406 15.50 -32.89 -10.39
N PRO A 407 16.27 -33.75 -11.10
CA PRO A 407 16.73 -33.46 -12.45
C PRO A 407 15.58 -33.11 -13.40
N PHE A 408 15.87 -32.24 -14.37
CA PHE A 408 14.86 -31.79 -15.36
C PHE A 408 14.19 -32.96 -16.09
N ILE A 409 14.95 -34.00 -16.42
CA ILE A 409 14.46 -35.21 -17.09
C ILE A 409 13.36 -35.88 -16.26
N VAL A 410 13.60 -36.09 -14.96
CA VAL A 410 12.63 -36.69 -14.05
C VAL A 410 11.36 -35.85 -13.95
N LYS A 411 11.51 -34.54 -13.79
CA LYS A 411 10.36 -33.61 -13.76
C LYS A 411 9.56 -33.65 -15.07
N LYS A 412 10.23 -33.62 -16.21
CA LYS A 412 9.59 -33.53 -17.53
C LYS A 412 8.87 -34.84 -17.91
N TYR A 413 9.53 -35.98 -17.73
CA TYR A 413 9.02 -37.24 -18.28
C TYR A 413 8.25 -38.08 -17.25
N PHE A 414 8.53 -37.95 -15.96
CA PHE A 414 7.87 -38.74 -14.92
C PHE A 414 6.81 -37.95 -14.14
N LEU A 415 7.06 -36.72 -13.74
CA LEU A 415 6.13 -35.98 -12.87
C LEU A 415 5.10 -35.14 -13.66
N ARG A 416 5.49 -34.43 -14.71
CA ARG A 416 4.57 -33.60 -15.50
C ARG A 416 3.41 -34.36 -16.16
N PRO A 417 3.55 -35.61 -16.64
CA PRO A 417 2.42 -36.38 -17.14
C PRO A 417 1.28 -36.55 -16.14
N PHE A 418 1.59 -36.72 -14.84
CA PHE A 418 0.55 -36.81 -13.78
C PHE A 418 -0.30 -35.54 -13.68
N LEU A 419 0.23 -34.40 -14.04
CA LEU A 419 -0.52 -33.14 -14.04
C LEU A 419 -1.58 -33.07 -15.15
N LYS A 420 -1.42 -33.86 -16.23
CA LYS A 420 -2.35 -33.93 -17.36
C LYS A 420 -3.55 -34.84 -17.10
N LEU A 421 -3.50 -35.65 -16.04
CA LEU A 421 -4.61 -36.53 -15.70
C LEU A 421 -5.89 -35.71 -15.44
N PRO A 422 -7.06 -36.15 -15.97
CA PRO A 422 -8.29 -35.37 -15.97
C PRO A 422 -8.93 -35.25 -14.56
N PHE A 423 -8.49 -36.04 -13.61
CA PHE A 423 -8.99 -36.04 -12.22
C PHE A 423 -8.03 -35.39 -11.25
N ASN A 424 -8.59 -34.83 -10.17
CA ASN A 424 -7.80 -34.29 -9.06
C ASN A 424 -7.48 -35.40 -8.06
N PHE A 425 -6.21 -35.56 -7.72
CA PHE A 425 -5.73 -36.48 -6.68
C PHE A 425 -4.97 -35.71 -5.60
N ILE A 426 -4.91 -36.31 -4.41
CA ILE A 426 -4.15 -35.74 -3.28
C ILE A 426 -2.68 -35.63 -3.67
N GLY A 427 -2.11 -34.40 -3.58
CA GLY A 427 -0.72 -34.14 -3.95
C GLY A 427 -0.52 -33.57 -5.35
N LYS A 428 -1.54 -33.52 -6.24
CA LYS A 428 -1.42 -32.91 -7.59
C LYS A 428 -0.88 -31.49 -7.55
N ASN A 429 -1.36 -30.67 -6.62
CA ASN A 429 -0.89 -29.31 -6.42
C ASN A 429 0.56 -29.26 -5.90
N TYR A 430 0.96 -30.20 -5.05
CA TYR A 430 2.33 -30.29 -4.54
C TYR A 430 3.31 -30.61 -5.69
N ILE A 431 2.96 -31.62 -6.53
CA ILE A 431 3.74 -31.95 -7.73
C ILE A 431 3.83 -30.74 -8.66
N ARG A 432 2.70 -30.09 -8.97
CA ARG A 432 2.66 -28.92 -9.86
C ARG A 432 3.61 -27.82 -9.38
N ARG A 433 3.60 -27.51 -8.09
CA ARG A 433 4.49 -26.49 -7.50
C ARG A 433 5.96 -26.87 -7.58
N GLY A 434 6.29 -28.14 -7.33
CA GLY A 434 7.67 -28.61 -7.38
C GLY A 434 8.27 -28.73 -8.78
N VAL A 435 7.43 -28.90 -9.84
CA VAL A 435 7.92 -29.06 -11.22
C VAL A 435 7.76 -27.82 -12.11
N THR A 436 7.04 -26.80 -11.62
CA THR A 436 6.84 -25.54 -12.34
C THR A 436 7.76 -24.47 -11.76
N ARG A 437 8.42 -23.70 -12.62
CA ARG A 437 9.26 -22.58 -12.17
C ARG A 437 8.40 -21.56 -11.41
N LEU A 438 9.02 -20.86 -10.46
CA LEU A 438 8.31 -19.88 -9.64
C LEU A 438 7.72 -18.76 -10.51
N GLU A 439 8.51 -18.24 -11.42
CA GLU A 439 8.14 -17.12 -12.31
C GLU A 439 6.92 -17.43 -13.21
N ASP A 440 6.66 -18.73 -13.45
CA ASP A 440 5.52 -19.19 -14.25
C ASP A 440 4.22 -19.38 -13.45
N ARG A 441 4.30 -19.36 -12.09
CA ARG A 441 3.16 -19.72 -11.23
C ARG A 441 2.84 -18.73 -10.11
N TYR A 442 3.78 -17.88 -9.74
CA TYR A 442 3.60 -16.91 -8.66
C TYR A 442 3.58 -15.48 -9.22
N ILE A 443 2.44 -14.83 -9.08
CA ILE A 443 2.24 -13.43 -9.50
C ILE A 443 2.02 -12.50 -8.30
N GLY A 444 2.18 -12.99 -7.07
CA GLY A 444 1.92 -12.29 -5.83
C GLY A 444 0.93 -13.05 -4.95
N ASN A 445 0.65 -12.48 -3.79
CA ASN A 445 -0.19 -13.10 -2.76
C ASN A 445 -1.67 -13.20 -3.18
N ALA A 446 -2.12 -12.31 -4.08
CA ALA A 446 -3.43 -12.42 -4.74
C ALA A 446 -3.31 -13.02 -6.15
N ASN A 447 -4.18 -13.96 -6.48
CA ASN A 447 -4.40 -14.49 -7.82
C ASN A 447 -5.89 -14.88 -7.92
N ILE A 448 -6.72 -13.89 -8.29
CA ILE A 448 -8.19 -14.02 -8.23
C ILE A 448 -8.72 -14.80 -9.42
N PHE A 449 -8.56 -14.23 -10.62
CA PHE A 449 -8.92 -14.92 -11.86
C PHE A 449 -7.68 -15.58 -12.45
N THR A 450 -7.68 -16.92 -12.52
CA THR A 450 -6.60 -17.66 -13.19
C THR A 450 -6.54 -17.31 -14.69
N GLU A 451 -5.48 -17.67 -15.38
CA GLU A 451 -5.37 -17.45 -16.83
C GLU A 451 -6.56 -18.11 -17.59
N LYS A 452 -6.97 -19.30 -17.13
CA LYS A 452 -8.17 -19.98 -17.66
C LYS A 452 -9.43 -19.16 -17.46
N ASP A 453 -9.65 -18.62 -16.27
CA ASP A 453 -10.82 -17.79 -15.96
C ASP A 453 -10.85 -16.53 -16.80
N ARG A 454 -9.69 -15.84 -16.93
CA ARG A 454 -9.59 -14.63 -17.76
C ARG A 454 -9.84 -14.88 -19.23
N ASN A 455 -9.43 -16.04 -19.76
CA ASN A 455 -9.74 -16.45 -21.14
C ASN A 455 -11.23 -16.75 -21.36
N LEU A 456 -11.97 -17.09 -20.31
CA LEU A 456 -13.42 -17.37 -20.37
C LEU A 456 -14.27 -16.11 -20.14
N ILE A 457 -13.83 -15.23 -19.23
CA ILE A 457 -14.61 -14.03 -18.88
C ILE A 457 -14.36 -12.87 -19.86
N TRP A 458 -13.13 -12.70 -20.38
CA TRP A 458 -12.75 -11.52 -21.16
C TRP A 458 -13.08 -11.66 -22.64
N LYS A 459 -13.78 -10.68 -23.23
CA LYS A 459 -14.11 -10.63 -24.65
C LYS A 459 -12.92 -10.07 -25.45
N LYS A 460 -12.15 -10.95 -26.10
CA LYS A 460 -10.92 -10.60 -26.84
C LYS A 460 -11.19 -9.76 -28.10
N ASP A 461 -12.37 -9.85 -28.68
CA ASP A 461 -12.83 -9.01 -29.80
C ASP A 461 -12.99 -7.54 -29.43
N LYS A 462 -13.21 -7.25 -28.14
CA LYS A 462 -13.33 -5.88 -27.62
C LYS A 462 -11.99 -5.27 -27.23
N TYR A 463 -11.12 -6.05 -26.59
CA TYR A 463 -9.78 -5.63 -26.22
C TYR A 463 -8.84 -6.83 -26.11
N SER A 464 -7.67 -6.74 -26.74
CA SER A 464 -6.61 -7.74 -26.64
C SER A 464 -5.53 -7.25 -25.68
N PRO A 465 -5.34 -7.91 -24.51
CA PRO A 465 -4.34 -7.47 -23.52
C PRO A 465 -2.93 -7.51 -24.09
N LYS A 466 -2.14 -6.47 -23.83
CA LYS A 466 -0.74 -6.36 -24.26
C LYS A 466 0.16 -7.34 -23.51
N PHE A 467 -0.11 -7.53 -22.22
CA PHE A 467 0.72 -8.34 -21.35
C PHE A 467 -0.09 -9.38 -20.57
N LEU A 468 0.44 -10.60 -20.48
CA LEU A 468 -0.01 -11.55 -19.48
C LEU A 468 0.53 -11.13 -18.10
N PRO A 469 -0.19 -11.38 -16.97
CA PRO A 469 0.24 -10.99 -15.62
C PRO A 469 1.69 -11.38 -15.27
N ARG A 470 2.12 -12.58 -15.67
CA ARG A 470 3.53 -13.01 -15.51
C ARG A 470 4.55 -12.15 -16.25
N LYS A 471 4.15 -11.52 -17.37
CA LYS A 471 5.02 -10.63 -18.13
C LYS A 471 5.15 -9.25 -17.49
N VAL A 472 4.11 -8.77 -16.80
CA VAL A 472 4.17 -7.56 -15.99
C VAL A 472 5.25 -7.67 -14.91
N LEU A 473 5.48 -8.87 -14.39
CA LEU A 473 6.48 -9.13 -13.34
C LEU A 473 7.87 -9.46 -13.87
N ALA A 474 8.09 -9.51 -15.19
CA ALA A 474 9.37 -9.95 -15.77
C ALA A 474 10.55 -9.12 -15.26
N GLY A 475 10.42 -7.78 -15.26
CA GLY A 475 11.45 -6.87 -14.74
C GLY A 475 11.69 -7.03 -13.23
N VAL A 476 10.63 -7.32 -12.46
CA VAL A 476 10.74 -7.58 -11.01
C VAL A 476 11.56 -8.85 -10.77
N TYR A 477 11.28 -9.94 -11.48
CA TYR A 477 12.02 -11.20 -11.36
C TYR A 477 13.46 -11.10 -11.84
N GLU A 478 13.73 -10.31 -12.88
CA GLU A 478 15.09 -10.11 -13.39
C GLU A 478 16.01 -9.47 -12.35
N LYS A 479 15.53 -8.47 -11.61
CA LYS A 479 16.28 -7.80 -10.54
C LYS A 479 16.74 -8.74 -9.42
N ILE A 480 16.02 -9.84 -9.19
CA ILE A 480 16.27 -10.81 -8.11
C ILE A 480 16.60 -12.20 -8.62
N ARG A 481 17.10 -12.31 -9.84
CA ARG A 481 17.35 -13.59 -10.51
C ARG A 481 18.23 -14.56 -9.72
N GLY A 482 19.21 -14.03 -8.98
CA GLY A 482 20.16 -14.81 -8.15
C GLY A 482 19.61 -15.27 -6.81
N GLU A 483 18.46 -14.77 -6.38
CA GLU A 483 17.89 -15.09 -5.07
C GLU A 483 17.13 -16.44 -5.08
N ASN A 484 16.97 -17.03 -3.87
CA ASN A 484 16.12 -18.22 -3.71
C ASN A 484 14.63 -17.88 -3.85
N ASP A 485 13.80 -18.90 -4.07
CA ASP A 485 12.39 -18.73 -4.37
C ASP A 485 11.59 -18.05 -3.25
N SER A 486 11.91 -18.26 -1.97
CA SER A 486 11.25 -17.58 -0.85
C SER A 486 11.49 -16.08 -0.87
N ARG A 487 12.74 -15.65 -1.12
CA ARG A 487 13.09 -14.24 -1.29
C ARG A 487 12.47 -13.61 -2.55
N LYS A 488 12.44 -14.37 -3.65
CA LYS A 488 11.73 -13.93 -4.86
C LYS A 488 10.26 -13.64 -4.59
N MET A 489 9.57 -14.53 -3.84
CA MET A 489 8.17 -14.31 -3.47
C MET A 489 7.99 -13.07 -2.59
N GLN A 490 8.84 -12.90 -1.56
CA GLN A 490 8.82 -11.70 -0.72
C GLN A 490 9.01 -10.42 -1.55
N TYR A 491 10.01 -10.41 -2.43
CA TYR A 491 10.31 -9.24 -3.25
C TYR A 491 9.18 -8.88 -4.21
N VAL A 492 8.57 -9.89 -4.86
CA VAL A 492 7.40 -9.69 -5.71
C VAL A 492 6.28 -9.03 -4.93
N ASP A 493 6.00 -9.50 -3.70
CA ASP A 493 4.94 -8.92 -2.87
C ASP A 493 5.30 -7.52 -2.37
N ILE A 494 6.54 -7.24 -2.00
CA ILE A 494 7.00 -5.88 -1.67
C ILE A 494 6.79 -4.92 -2.85
N LYS A 495 7.08 -5.38 -4.09
CA LYS A 495 6.96 -4.54 -5.29
C LYS A 495 5.53 -4.43 -5.85
N THR A 496 4.61 -5.30 -5.46
CA THR A 496 3.25 -5.34 -6.02
C THR A 496 2.18 -5.32 -4.94
N TRP A 497 2.03 -6.40 -4.17
CA TRP A 497 0.99 -6.58 -3.16
C TRP A 497 1.02 -5.52 -2.07
N LEU A 498 2.20 -5.26 -1.48
CA LEU A 498 2.37 -4.29 -0.40
C LEU A 498 1.91 -2.89 -0.84
N ARG A 499 2.37 -2.43 -2.00
CA ARG A 499 2.05 -1.07 -2.49
C ARG A 499 0.67 -0.95 -3.13
N GLY A 500 0.20 -2.00 -3.84
CA GLY A 500 -1.03 -1.93 -4.65
C GLY A 500 -2.29 -2.29 -3.87
N ASP A 501 -2.16 -3.03 -2.78
CA ASP A 501 -3.25 -3.45 -1.93
C ASP A 501 -3.06 -2.97 -0.49
N ILE A 502 -2.05 -3.48 0.23
CA ILE A 502 -1.91 -3.26 1.68
C ILE A 502 -1.79 -1.76 2.03
N LEU A 503 -0.82 -1.05 1.43
CA LEU A 503 -0.60 0.37 1.72
C LEU A 503 -1.66 1.28 1.07
N ALA A 504 -2.15 0.92 -0.12
CA ALA A 504 -3.23 1.66 -0.76
C ALA A 504 -4.50 1.62 0.11
N LYS A 505 -4.88 0.43 0.59
CA LYS A 505 -5.98 0.25 1.52
C LYS A 505 -5.74 1.00 2.84
N ALA A 506 -4.55 0.85 3.42
CA ALA A 506 -4.19 1.45 4.70
C ALA A 506 -4.33 2.98 4.65
N ASP A 507 -3.70 3.65 3.69
CA ASP A 507 -3.78 5.11 3.56
C ASP A 507 -5.20 5.57 3.19
N LYS A 508 -5.81 4.98 2.15
CA LYS A 508 -7.11 5.47 1.63
C LYS A 508 -8.24 5.31 2.64
N MET A 509 -8.34 4.18 3.34
CA MET A 509 -9.43 3.93 4.27
C MET A 509 -9.30 4.72 5.58
N THR A 510 -8.08 4.93 6.05
CA THR A 510 -7.87 5.74 7.25
C THR A 510 -8.03 7.23 6.93
N MET A 511 -7.49 7.70 5.79
CA MET A 511 -7.62 9.10 5.38
C MET A 511 -9.04 9.48 4.96
N ALA A 512 -9.85 8.55 4.47
CA ALA A 512 -11.29 8.77 4.30
C ALA A 512 -11.98 9.27 5.57
N ASN A 513 -11.41 8.94 6.72
CA ASN A 513 -11.88 9.34 8.05
C ASN A 513 -10.97 10.37 8.74
N SER A 514 -10.07 11.04 8.01
CA SER A 514 -9.11 12.00 8.57
C SER A 514 -8.29 11.41 9.74
N LEU A 515 -7.87 10.16 9.62
CA LEU A 515 -7.05 9.43 10.59
C LEU A 515 -5.70 9.09 9.97
N GLU A 516 -4.60 9.47 10.63
CA GLU A 516 -3.27 9.10 10.18
C GLU A 516 -2.88 7.69 10.62
N LEU A 517 -2.54 6.82 9.67
CA LEU A 517 -1.97 5.52 9.97
C LEU A 517 -0.45 5.54 9.76
N ARG A 518 0.29 5.03 10.75
CA ARG A 518 1.73 4.86 10.77
C ARG A 518 2.10 3.39 10.83
N VAL A 519 3.21 3.01 10.16
CA VAL A 519 3.59 1.62 9.91
C VAL A 519 5.05 1.33 10.32
N PRO A 520 5.33 1.18 11.63
CA PRO A 520 6.70 1.07 12.14
C PRO A 520 7.54 -0.06 11.52
N PHE A 521 6.93 -1.13 11.03
CA PHE A 521 7.66 -2.20 10.34
C PHE A 521 8.22 -1.77 8.98
N LEU A 522 7.67 -0.71 8.36
CA LEU A 522 8.16 -0.16 7.09
C LEU A 522 9.08 1.06 7.25
N ASP A 523 9.57 1.29 8.45
CA ASP A 523 10.65 2.24 8.68
C ASP A 523 11.89 1.87 7.85
N LYS A 524 12.59 2.87 7.31
CA LYS A 524 13.80 2.67 6.49
C LYS A 524 14.84 1.80 7.21
N GLU A 525 15.12 2.07 8.48
CA GLU A 525 16.10 1.34 9.29
C GLU A 525 15.68 -0.12 9.52
N VAL A 526 14.38 -0.36 9.78
CA VAL A 526 13.82 -1.70 9.92
C VAL A 526 13.93 -2.47 8.60
N ALA A 527 13.65 -1.80 7.48
CA ALA A 527 13.73 -2.40 6.15
C ALA A 527 15.17 -2.81 5.82
N GLU A 528 16.14 -1.90 5.95
CA GLU A 528 17.55 -2.15 5.69
C GLU A 528 18.11 -3.27 6.59
N PHE A 529 17.69 -3.30 7.87
CA PHE A 529 18.02 -4.42 8.75
C PHE A 529 17.40 -5.75 8.26
N SER A 530 16.14 -5.73 7.84
CA SER A 530 15.42 -6.94 7.38
C SER A 530 16.08 -7.60 6.14
N GLU A 531 16.76 -6.81 5.31
CA GLU A 531 17.55 -7.25 4.15
C GLU A 531 18.70 -8.18 4.57
N THR A 532 19.24 -7.97 5.77
CA THR A 532 20.40 -8.71 6.30
C THR A 532 20.02 -10.01 7.01
N ILE A 533 18.72 -10.24 7.31
CA ILE A 533 18.26 -11.40 8.08
C ILE A 533 18.34 -12.68 7.23
N PRO A 534 19.12 -13.71 7.66
CA PRO A 534 19.16 -15.00 6.99
C PRO A 534 17.79 -15.71 7.00
N ASP A 535 17.45 -16.39 5.91
CA ASP A 535 16.15 -17.07 5.77
C ASP A 535 15.88 -18.09 6.87
N LYS A 536 16.94 -18.76 7.39
CA LYS A 536 16.82 -19.67 8.54
C LYS A 536 16.26 -19.03 9.82
N PHE A 537 16.33 -17.69 9.93
CA PHE A 537 15.75 -16.92 11.02
C PHE A 537 14.40 -16.31 10.68
N LYS A 538 14.00 -16.31 9.40
CA LYS A 538 12.63 -15.98 8.98
C LYS A 538 11.71 -17.20 9.06
N TYR A 539 12.24 -18.39 8.68
CA TYR A 539 11.48 -19.65 8.58
C TYR A 539 12.19 -20.77 9.35
N LYS A 540 11.65 -21.16 10.51
CA LYS A 540 12.19 -22.25 11.33
C LYS A 540 11.05 -23.02 12.01
N ASP A 541 11.19 -24.33 12.20
CA ASP A 541 10.24 -25.19 12.90
C ASP A 541 8.79 -25.06 12.40
N LYS A 542 8.62 -24.98 11.07
CA LYS A 542 7.33 -24.72 10.42
C LYS A 542 6.64 -23.40 10.83
N LYS A 543 7.34 -22.50 11.51
CA LYS A 543 6.88 -21.16 11.89
C LYS A 543 7.36 -20.11 10.88
N THR A 544 6.56 -19.12 10.63
CA THR A 544 6.86 -17.87 9.89
C THR A 544 7.18 -16.77 10.89
N LYS A 545 7.85 -15.68 10.45
CA LYS A 545 8.29 -14.57 11.32
C LYS A 545 9.08 -15.09 12.55
N TYR A 546 9.88 -16.12 12.37
CA TYR A 546 10.50 -16.81 13.49
C TYR A 546 11.31 -15.86 14.38
N ILE A 547 12.13 -14.97 13.79
CA ILE A 547 12.94 -14.02 14.53
C ILE A 547 12.10 -12.99 15.33
N LEU A 548 10.97 -12.52 14.77
CA LEU A 548 10.05 -11.64 15.51
C LEU A 548 9.47 -12.36 16.74
N ARG A 549 9.10 -13.63 16.57
CA ARG A 549 8.59 -14.45 17.69
C ARG A 549 9.63 -14.63 18.78
N GLN A 550 10.90 -14.83 18.44
CA GLN A 550 11.99 -14.93 19.40
C GLN A 550 12.26 -13.59 20.10
N ALA A 551 12.35 -12.50 19.33
CA ALA A 551 12.67 -11.17 19.84
C ALA A 551 11.64 -10.67 20.86
N PHE A 552 10.37 -11.02 20.68
CA PHE A 552 9.25 -10.50 21.48
C PHE A 552 8.51 -11.56 22.31
N ALA A 553 9.07 -12.77 22.44
CA ALA A 553 8.44 -13.88 23.19
C ALA A 553 8.11 -13.52 24.64
N SER A 554 8.94 -12.71 25.31
CA SER A 554 8.78 -12.34 26.71
C SER A 554 7.65 -11.34 26.97
N ILE A 555 7.30 -10.51 25.99
CA ILE A 555 6.31 -9.44 26.18
C ILE A 555 4.92 -9.79 25.67
N LEU A 556 4.80 -10.75 24.74
CA LEU A 556 3.51 -11.17 24.18
C LEU A 556 2.86 -12.32 24.99
N PRO A 557 1.52 -12.51 24.92
CA PRO A 557 0.89 -13.75 25.36
C PRO A 557 1.42 -14.95 24.56
N LYS A 558 1.58 -16.12 25.20
CA LYS A 558 2.02 -17.35 24.50
C LYS A 558 1.08 -17.73 23.36
N THR A 559 -0.23 -17.56 23.56
CA THR A 559 -1.26 -17.77 22.55
C THR A 559 -1.07 -16.92 21.31
N THR A 560 -0.62 -15.67 21.46
CA THR A 560 -0.28 -14.75 20.36
C THR A 560 1.03 -15.14 19.68
N SER A 561 2.08 -15.47 20.47
CA SER A 561 3.40 -15.78 19.93
C SER A 561 3.44 -17.13 19.16
N ASP A 562 2.57 -18.09 19.49
CA ASP A 562 2.51 -19.40 18.81
C ASP A 562 1.46 -19.46 17.68
N ARG A 563 0.68 -18.42 17.52
CA ARG A 563 -0.45 -18.40 16.59
C ARG A 563 0.00 -18.43 15.12
N LYS A 564 -0.73 -19.21 14.33
CA LYS A 564 -0.61 -19.17 12.85
C LYS A 564 -1.22 -17.89 12.31
N LYS A 565 -0.61 -17.32 11.27
CA LYS A 565 -1.19 -16.18 10.53
C LYS A 565 -2.55 -16.57 9.98
N LEU A 566 -3.57 -15.82 10.39
CA LEU A 566 -4.88 -15.76 9.75
C LEU A 566 -4.96 -14.38 9.09
N GLY A 567 -5.43 -14.31 7.84
CA GLY A 567 -5.78 -13.04 7.23
C GLY A 567 -6.94 -12.38 8.01
N PHE A 568 -7.29 -11.15 7.67
CA PHE A 568 -8.46 -10.48 8.24
C PHE A 568 -9.73 -11.14 7.63
N PRO A 569 -10.47 -11.98 8.36
CA PRO A 569 -11.58 -12.71 7.80
C PRO A 569 -12.79 -11.79 7.64
N THR A 570 -13.28 -11.68 6.41
CA THR A 570 -14.56 -11.01 6.10
C THR A 570 -15.56 -12.06 5.65
N PRO A 571 -16.76 -12.15 6.22
CA PRO A 571 -17.73 -13.19 5.90
C PRO A 571 -18.50 -12.94 4.58
N PHE A 572 -17.96 -12.13 3.66
CA PHE A 572 -18.59 -11.76 2.39
C PHE A 572 -19.13 -12.97 1.61
N GLY A 573 -18.38 -14.07 1.58
CA GLY A 573 -18.83 -15.28 0.89
C GLY A 573 -20.08 -15.94 1.53
N ALA A 574 -20.26 -15.82 2.84
CA ALA A 574 -21.47 -16.27 3.52
C ALA A 574 -22.66 -15.34 3.18
N TRP A 575 -22.46 -14.05 3.35
CA TRP A 575 -23.47 -13.03 3.05
C TRP A 575 -23.95 -13.06 1.59
N LEU A 576 -23.02 -13.18 0.64
CA LEU A 576 -23.34 -13.31 -0.78
C LEU A 576 -24.20 -14.56 -1.08
N LYS A 577 -24.09 -15.61 -0.28
CA LYS A 577 -24.89 -16.80 -0.44
C LYS A 577 -26.33 -16.59 0.04
N ASP A 578 -26.49 -15.79 1.11
CA ASP A 578 -27.80 -15.50 1.70
C ASP A 578 -28.54 -14.39 0.94
N SER A 579 -27.83 -13.41 0.37
CA SER A 579 -28.41 -12.28 -0.38
C SER A 579 -27.64 -12.00 -1.69
N PRO A 580 -27.74 -12.89 -2.69
CA PRO A 580 -27.00 -12.74 -3.94
C PRO A 580 -27.57 -11.65 -4.88
N ASP A 581 -28.88 -11.35 -4.80
CA ASP A 581 -29.59 -10.57 -5.81
C ASP A 581 -29.12 -9.12 -5.87
N GLU A 582 -28.88 -8.47 -4.73
CA GLU A 582 -28.40 -7.08 -4.67
C GLU A 582 -27.03 -6.92 -5.34
N VAL A 583 -26.12 -7.84 -5.05
CA VAL A 583 -24.77 -7.84 -5.65
C VAL A 583 -24.84 -8.12 -7.14
N MET A 584 -25.70 -9.08 -7.53
CA MET A 584 -25.88 -9.45 -8.94
C MET A 584 -26.49 -8.33 -9.76
N ASP A 585 -27.46 -7.62 -9.21
CA ASP A 585 -28.08 -6.49 -9.88
C ASP A 585 -27.05 -5.41 -10.26
N ILE A 586 -26.12 -5.09 -9.37
CA ILE A 586 -25.04 -4.12 -9.63
C ILE A 586 -24.13 -4.61 -10.76
N ILE A 587 -23.72 -5.89 -10.73
CA ILE A 587 -22.80 -6.46 -11.71
C ILE A 587 -23.48 -6.62 -13.09
N LEU A 588 -24.69 -7.24 -13.10
CA LEU A 588 -25.37 -7.58 -14.36
C LEU A 588 -25.96 -6.37 -15.08
N LYS A 589 -26.24 -5.26 -14.38
CA LYS A 589 -26.70 -4.01 -15.00
C LYS A 589 -25.56 -3.13 -15.50
N ASN A 590 -24.31 -3.40 -15.10
CA ASN A 590 -23.15 -2.59 -15.43
C ASN A 590 -22.82 -2.65 -16.95
N GLU A 591 -22.68 -1.49 -17.58
CA GLU A 591 -22.47 -1.36 -19.03
C GLU A 591 -21.09 -1.87 -19.45
N TYR A 592 -20.05 -1.56 -18.67
CA TYR A 592 -18.69 -2.03 -18.93
C TYR A 592 -18.58 -3.56 -18.86
N ILE A 593 -19.17 -4.15 -17.83
CA ILE A 593 -19.21 -5.62 -17.68
C ILE A 593 -19.91 -6.25 -18.89
N LYS A 594 -21.08 -5.72 -19.29
CA LYS A 594 -21.82 -6.21 -20.45
C LYS A 594 -21.01 -6.12 -21.75
N GLU A 595 -20.29 -5.04 -21.95
CA GLU A 595 -19.54 -4.80 -23.16
C GLU A 595 -18.28 -5.67 -23.26
N TYR A 596 -17.48 -5.75 -22.19
CA TYR A 596 -16.14 -6.35 -22.22
C TYR A 596 -16.06 -7.76 -21.65
N MET A 597 -17.11 -8.26 -20.97
CA MET A 597 -17.08 -9.54 -20.27
C MET A 597 -18.19 -10.48 -20.70
N ASN A 598 -17.95 -11.78 -20.53
CA ASN A 598 -18.91 -12.85 -20.84
C ASN A 598 -19.91 -12.99 -19.68
N MET A 599 -21.16 -12.61 -19.92
CA MET A 599 -22.24 -12.63 -18.94
C MET A 599 -22.60 -14.04 -18.50
N ASP A 600 -22.63 -15.03 -19.42
CA ASP A 600 -22.95 -16.43 -19.09
C ASP A 600 -21.93 -17.00 -18.10
N PHE A 601 -20.65 -16.66 -18.27
CA PHE A 601 -19.59 -17.06 -17.32
C PHE A 601 -19.80 -16.44 -15.93
N ILE A 602 -20.22 -15.18 -15.85
CA ILE A 602 -20.47 -14.46 -14.60
C ILE A 602 -21.68 -15.07 -13.87
N GLU A 603 -22.78 -15.31 -14.58
CA GLU A 603 -23.97 -15.96 -14.00
C GLU A 603 -23.65 -17.37 -13.49
N ASP A 604 -22.84 -18.15 -14.25
CA ASP A 604 -22.41 -19.49 -13.83
C ASP A 604 -21.54 -19.43 -12.55
N LEU A 605 -20.67 -18.43 -12.40
CA LEU A 605 -19.91 -18.23 -11.15
C LEU A 605 -20.84 -18.06 -9.94
N VAL A 606 -21.88 -17.24 -10.08
CA VAL A 606 -22.82 -16.98 -8.97
C VAL A 606 -23.66 -18.20 -8.67
N LYS A 607 -24.25 -18.86 -9.69
CA LYS A 607 -25.01 -20.12 -9.53
C LYS A 607 -24.18 -21.18 -8.79
N LYS A 608 -22.87 -21.28 -9.11
CA LYS A 608 -21.96 -22.21 -8.43
C LYS A 608 -21.70 -21.80 -6.98
N HIS A 609 -21.59 -20.51 -6.70
CA HIS A 609 -21.38 -20.04 -5.32
C HIS A 609 -22.60 -20.31 -4.44
N VAL A 610 -23.80 -19.90 -4.89
CA VAL A 610 -25.07 -20.06 -4.16
C VAL A 610 -25.40 -21.55 -3.94
N SER A 611 -25.20 -22.40 -4.96
CA SER A 611 -25.47 -23.85 -4.84
C SER A 611 -24.48 -24.59 -3.93
N GLY A 612 -23.41 -23.94 -3.47
CA GLY A 612 -22.39 -24.59 -2.65
C GLY A 612 -21.55 -25.64 -3.40
N LYS A 613 -21.69 -25.75 -4.71
CA LYS A 613 -20.89 -26.65 -5.57
C LYS A 613 -19.47 -26.11 -5.72
N ILE A 614 -18.68 -26.24 -4.67
CA ILE A 614 -17.26 -25.86 -4.70
C ILE A 614 -16.49 -26.92 -5.47
N ILE A 615 -16.11 -26.62 -6.69
CA ILE A 615 -15.16 -27.43 -7.46
C ILE A 615 -13.74 -26.96 -7.08
N GLY A 616 -13.17 -27.57 -6.06
CA GLY A 616 -11.82 -27.27 -5.54
C GLY A 616 -11.80 -26.18 -4.47
N LYS A 617 -10.59 -25.84 -3.96
CA LYS A 617 -10.37 -24.79 -2.93
C LYS A 617 -10.40 -23.36 -3.49
N VAL A 618 -11.06 -23.11 -4.61
CA VAL A 618 -11.12 -21.77 -5.22
C VAL A 618 -12.25 -20.99 -4.58
N ASP A 619 -11.93 -19.91 -3.93
CA ASP A 619 -12.91 -18.99 -3.37
C ASP A 619 -13.59 -18.18 -4.49
N ILE A 620 -14.78 -18.62 -4.90
CA ILE A 620 -15.57 -17.96 -5.95
C ILE A 620 -16.06 -16.59 -5.49
N SER A 621 -16.30 -16.41 -4.18
CA SER A 621 -16.81 -15.14 -3.66
C SER A 621 -15.83 -13.98 -3.92
N ARG A 622 -14.52 -14.23 -3.87
CA ARG A 622 -13.51 -13.21 -4.21
C ARG A 622 -13.59 -12.76 -5.67
N LYS A 623 -13.94 -13.64 -6.60
CA LYS A 623 -14.13 -13.27 -8.01
C LYS A 623 -15.36 -12.38 -8.19
N ILE A 624 -16.45 -12.72 -7.52
CA ILE A 624 -17.69 -11.94 -7.54
C ILE A 624 -17.45 -10.58 -6.89
N TYR A 625 -16.73 -10.53 -5.76
CA TYR A 625 -16.34 -9.28 -5.12
C TYR A 625 -15.50 -8.38 -6.04
N ALA A 626 -14.55 -8.96 -6.79
CA ALA A 626 -13.75 -8.19 -7.75
C ALA A 626 -14.62 -7.59 -8.87
N LEU A 627 -15.61 -8.32 -9.37
CA LEU A 627 -16.56 -7.81 -10.36
C LEU A 627 -17.46 -6.72 -9.78
N LEU A 628 -17.90 -6.87 -8.53
CA LEU A 628 -18.68 -5.86 -7.80
C LEU A 628 -17.90 -4.54 -7.67
N MET A 629 -16.67 -4.61 -7.15
CA MET A 629 -15.82 -3.42 -6.98
C MET A 629 -15.53 -2.73 -8.32
N LEU A 630 -15.28 -3.48 -9.38
CA LEU A 630 -15.10 -2.93 -10.72
C LEU A 630 -16.38 -2.24 -11.24
N SER A 631 -17.54 -2.85 -10.99
CA SER A 631 -18.84 -2.29 -11.41
C SER A 631 -19.14 -0.99 -10.68
N LEU A 632 -18.90 -0.94 -9.37
CA LEU A 632 -19.08 0.26 -8.56
C LEU A 632 -18.11 1.38 -9.01
N TRP A 633 -16.84 1.04 -9.26
CA TRP A 633 -15.85 1.99 -9.77
C TRP A 633 -16.27 2.61 -11.11
N TYR A 634 -16.73 1.77 -12.05
CA TYR A 634 -17.22 2.26 -13.33
C TYR A 634 -18.41 3.20 -13.17
N ASN A 635 -19.36 2.85 -12.31
CA ASN A 635 -20.54 3.69 -12.06
C ASN A 635 -20.13 5.05 -11.46
N GLU A 636 -19.19 5.07 -10.53
CA GLU A 636 -18.77 6.27 -9.80
C GLU A 636 -17.92 7.22 -10.66
N PHE A 637 -16.93 6.70 -11.37
CA PHE A 637 -15.94 7.55 -12.03
C PHE A 637 -16.17 7.76 -13.53
N ILE A 638 -16.85 6.83 -14.19
CA ILE A 638 -17.02 6.87 -15.65
C ILE A 638 -18.44 7.24 -16.03
N LYS A 639 -19.44 6.61 -15.40
CA LYS A 639 -20.86 6.84 -15.74
C LYS A 639 -21.44 8.06 -15.06
N ALA A 640 -21.05 8.36 -13.84
CA ALA A 640 -21.47 9.59 -13.16
C ALA A 640 -20.96 10.81 -13.95
N LYS A 641 -21.91 11.65 -14.38
CA LYS A 641 -21.63 12.87 -15.17
C LYS A 641 -21.06 13.99 -14.31
#